data_78c5a272fc5c55ba12f6cc43d615a446
#
_entry.id   78c5a272fc5c55ba12f6cc43d615a446
#
_cell.length_a   1.000
_cell.length_b   1.000
_cell.length_c   1.000
_cell.angle_alpha   90.00
_cell.angle_beta   90.00
_cell.angle_gamma   90.00
#
_symmetry.space_group_name_H-M   'P 1'
#
loop_
_entity.id
_entity.type
_entity.pdbx_description
1 polymer ?
#
loop_
_entity_poly.entity_id
_entity_poly.type
_entity_poly.pdbx_seq_one_letter_code
_entity_poly.pdbx_strand_id
1 'polypeptide(L)'
;RIDLSEEKATFNTIDLFDTAITLLLNDSTSKEDTTSTPLNWVLKLDKISLDRVAFALQMPSDSLRLTAFVNKAGLNNGLVDLGAEQYKARNFDITNSTFAYDGNYAAPEQGLDFSHIRLTNLNTSIDSIFYQGKEINAHIKEFFVEERSGLKVSALAGNVRSDHEQIDVPDLLLQTPNSEVRLTATIPWSSLEDHPQGSMKALLNASLGKEDLLIAAGSLPEDFKKAYPDKPLAITAGVEGNLSSIRITQGDIMLPGAFQMNVTGSMESVTDSIRRTGEIQLKARSGNLDFLLAMLPASQRDQFAIPAGIQLKGEATVANQEYRTELVLTQDKGKVGLTARYHPVQLAYEANLRIDSLEPTHFMPKDSLFWLTASVKAEGRGTDPFSERTWAKLDGKISDIRYGASSVSDVSIDGSLEKNLLKVDLLSKYPLAKMDVSLNATLHKHEVKAMLIADVENADLYGMHLMANPFATSFQLFAEAESNLDEDNTIDVTLGNWEVVTPKQSFKPKTLTLHARTDIDTTRVSFHAGDLGIILTGNDCIHHITEKLTKVSNDITLQLERDSTVNLEILRPLLPDMYLEVRAGQDNPIYNYLQTYYVDFKSIAMNAYTSPETGIRMDASIYDLARDTMQIDTIRAEMHQDSLGLLYSAQVIKNKYRQQQPFSAGLDGQIRYGFGDARLYFKDGKGETGLLLGIRADKIQNGVKFHLFPDDPIIAFRPFKLNPDNYVVVRSMKDIEANLRLSGDNNAALWIHSQAESDEMEEVHAELNQIDLGIISNAFSYIPPMKGILNADFQYAPSDSAFMVVADMNIDDLYYENERVGELMFNAVYLPLEQGNHQVDMHLFRDRKEVSAITALYQMGETDHISGTVEFMHFPLDIANPFIPDDMAKMGGDLDGTLAISGQSDKPMAEGYLILDTASDLCRRRRFYLPFRR
;
A
#
# COMPACT_ATOMS: atom_id res chain seq x y z
N ARG A 1 42.81 -65.05 10.10
CA ARG A 1 43.71 -65.85 9.16
C ARG A 1 43.85 -65.00 7.90
N ILE A 2 45.06 -64.72 7.49
CA ILE A 2 45.39 -64.03 6.25
C ILE A 2 46.12 -64.98 5.34
N ASP A 3 45.64 -65.11 4.13
CA ASP A 3 46.27 -65.94 3.09
C ASP A 3 46.64 -64.99 1.92
N LEU A 4 47.95 -64.68 1.83
CA LEU A 4 48.47 -63.76 0.81
C LEU A 4 48.49 -64.40 -0.60
N SER A 5 48.45 -65.74 -0.69
CA SER A 5 48.49 -66.42 -1.97
C SER A 5 47.09 -66.54 -2.64
N GLU A 6 46.06 -66.53 -1.83
CA GLU A 6 44.68 -66.56 -2.28
C GLU A 6 44.01 -65.13 -2.18
N GLU A 7 44.74 -64.11 -1.72
CA GLU A 7 44.22 -62.79 -1.46
C GLU A 7 42.99 -62.80 -0.55
N LYS A 8 42.99 -63.64 0.49
CA LYS A 8 41.87 -63.82 1.40
C LYS A 8 42.25 -63.51 2.83
N ALA A 9 41.38 -62.78 3.53
CA ALA A 9 41.52 -62.56 4.94
C ALA A 9 40.21 -62.85 5.67
N THR A 10 40.30 -63.61 6.75
CA THR A 10 39.17 -63.92 7.63
C THR A 10 39.43 -63.38 9.00
N PHE A 11 38.56 -62.54 9.45
CA PHE A 11 38.55 -61.90 10.78
C PHE A 11 37.31 -62.43 11.55
N ASN A 12 37.52 -63.11 12.63
CA ASN A 12 36.39 -63.55 13.47
C ASN A 12 35.76 -62.41 14.19
N THR A 13 36.61 -61.50 14.71
CA THR A 13 36.12 -60.27 15.37
C THR A 13 37.11 -59.13 15.09
N ILE A 14 36.56 -57.99 14.75
CA ILE A 14 37.25 -56.70 14.71
C ILE A 14 36.56 -55.80 15.72
N ASP A 15 37.25 -55.49 16.79
CA ASP A 15 36.74 -54.57 17.82
C ASP A 15 37.61 -53.31 17.82
N LEU A 16 36.99 -52.17 17.59
CA LEU A 16 37.59 -50.85 17.68
C LEU A 16 36.97 -50.09 18.84
N PHE A 17 37.76 -49.68 19.78
CA PHE A 17 37.37 -48.92 20.97
C PHE A 17 38.14 -47.63 21.05
N ASP A 18 37.51 -46.55 21.39
CA ASP A 18 38.14 -45.24 21.62
C ASP A 18 39.18 -44.89 20.52
N THR A 19 38.81 -45.13 19.27
CA THR A 19 39.73 -45.05 18.12
C THR A 19 39.38 -43.85 17.25
N ALA A 20 40.40 -43.14 16.79
CA ALA A 20 40.23 -42.08 15.80
C ALA A 20 40.93 -42.44 14.49
N ILE A 21 40.22 -42.39 13.39
CA ILE A 21 40.67 -42.67 12.02
C ILE A 21 40.57 -41.38 11.22
N THR A 22 41.66 -40.91 10.65
CA THR A 22 41.67 -39.74 9.76
C THR A 22 42.30 -40.13 8.43
N LEU A 23 41.55 -39.87 7.35
CA LEU A 23 42.00 -40.06 5.99
C LEU A 23 42.10 -38.69 5.31
N LEU A 24 43.26 -38.39 4.78
CA LEU A 24 43.48 -37.19 3.95
C LEU A 24 43.88 -37.67 2.55
N LEU A 25 42.99 -37.48 1.61
CA LEU A 25 43.20 -37.82 0.20
C LEU A 25 43.49 -36.52 -0.57
N ASN A 26 44.74 -36.36 -0.94
CA ASN A 26 45.19 -35.25 -1.81
C ASN A 26 45.34 -35.80 -3.23
N ASP A 27 44.81 -35.07 -4.21
CA ASP A 27 45.15 -35.34 -5.61
C ASP A 27 46.63 -35.07 -5.83
N SER A 28 47.42 -36.12 -5.79
CA SER A 28 48.74 -36.06 -6.38
C SER A 28 48.56 -36.15 -7.90
N THR A 29 48.91 -35.09 -8.62
CA THR A 29 49.08 -35.07 -10.07
C THR A 29 50.18 -36.04 -10.50
N SER A 30 50.05 -37.31 -10.20
CA SER A 30 50.89 -38.37 -10.76
C SER A 30 50.15 -38.95 -11.93
N LYS A 31 50.82 -38.94 -13.09
CA LYS A 31 50.46 -39.56 -14.37
C LYS A 31 49.68 -40.84 -14.13
N GLU A 32 48.61 -41.03 -14.89
CA GLU A 32 47.88 -42.30 -15.00
C GLU A 32 48.84 -43.47 -14.97
N ASP A 33 48.93 -44.12 -13.84
CA ASP A 33 49.65 -45.37 -13.75
C ASP A 33 48.68 -46.45 -14.25
N THR A 34 48.71 -46.73 -15.56
CA THR A 34 47.84 -47.68 -16.24
C THR A 34 48.17 -49.13 -15.85
N THR A 35 48.95 -49.38 -14.80
CA THR A 35 49.31 -50.69 -14.29
C THR A 35 48.86 -50.98 -12.87
N SER A 36 47.72 -50.43 -12.44
CA SER A 36 47.14 -50.90 -11.16
C SER A 36 46.55 -52.29 -11.35
N THR A 37 47.19 -53.31 -10.81
CA THR A 37 46.60 -54.62 -10.60
C THR A 37 45.35 -54.48 -9.73
N PRO A 38 44.19 -54.98 -10.20
CA PRO A 38 42.98 -54.90 -9.38
C PRO A 38 43.20 -55.60 -8.04
N LEU A 39 42.79 -54.97 -6.96
CA LEU A 39 42.81 -55.57 -5.62
C LEU A 39 41.70 -56.61 -5.54
N ASN A 40 42.05 -57.92 -5.65
CA ASN A 40 41.08 -59.02 -5.63
C ASN A 40 40.85 -59.62 -4.23
N TRP A 41 41.12 -58.89 -3.18
CA TRP A 41 41.00 -59.35 -1.81
C TRP A 41 39.56 -59.74 -1.44
N VAL A 42 39.37 -60.88 -0.85
CA VAL A 42 38.14 -61.35 -0.22
C VAL A 42 38.28 -61.32 1.30
N LEU A 43 37.54 -60.38 1.93
CA LEU A 43 37.54 -60.18 3.38
C LEU A 43 36.26 -60.79 3.97
N LYS A 44 36.43 -61.87 4.81
CA LYS A 44 35.35 -62.42 5.64
C LYS A 44 35.41 -61.78 7.02
N LEU A 45 34.31 -61.23 7.47
CA LEU A 45 34.20 -60.49 8.71
C LEU A 45 33.04 -61.06 9.52
N ASP A 46 33.34 -61.98 10.47
CA ASP A 46 32.23 -62.62 11.23
C ASP A 46 31.50 -61.61 12.11
N LYS A 47 32.29 -60.71 12.76
CA LYS A 47 31.76 -59.67 13.59
C LYS A 47 32.68 -58.40 13.55
N ILE A 48 32.09 -57.24 13.35
CA ILE A 48 32.70 -55.93 13.58
C ILE A 48 31.96 -55.26 14.70
N SER A 49 32.68 -54.69 15.67
CA SER A 49 32.11 -53.91 16.74
C SER A 49 32.91 -52.61 16.87
N LEU A 50 32.22 -51.52 16.78
CA LEU A 50 32.77 -50.20 16.96
C LEU A 50 32.15 -49.59 18.23
N ASP A 51 33.00 -49.05 19.08
CA ASP A 51 32.61 -48.39 20.32
C ASP A 51 33.41 -47.10 20.47
N ARG A 52 32.77 -45.96 20.40
CA ARG A 52 33.35 -44.61 20.43
C ARG A 52 34.45 -44.40 19.38
N VAL A 53 34.14 -44.66 18.12
CA VAL A 53 35.05 -44.49 16.99
C VAL A 53 34.81 -43.20 16.27
N ALA A 54 35.81 -42.32 16.17
CA ALA A 54 35.77 -41.10 15.36
C ALA A 54 36.37 -41.36 13.97
N PHE A 55 35.71 -40.94 12.95
CA PHE A 55 36.16 -41.04 11.56
C PHE A 55 36.14 -39.65 10.90
N ALA A 56 37.23 -39.30 10.18
CA ALA A 56 37.30 -38.09 9.39
C ALA A 56 37.91 -38.38 8.01
N LEU A 57 37.25 -37.99 6.96
CA LEU A 57 37.75 -37.98 5.58
C LEU A 57 37.79 -36.51 5.10
N GLN A 58 38.91 -36.13 4.51
CA GLN A 58 39.10 -34.83 3.88
C GLN A 58 39.65 -35.04 2.48
N MET A 59 38.99 -34.39 1.51
CA MET A 59 39.42 -34.33 0.11
C MET A 59 39.48 -32.86 -0.31
N PRO A 60 40.61 -32.17 -0.04
CA PRO A 60 40.71 -30.71 -0.27
C PRO A 60 40.52 -30.27 -1.72
N SER A 61 40.91 -31.11 -2.69
CA SER A 61 40.71 -30.86 -4.13
C SER A 61 39.22 -30.75 -4.50
N ASP A 62 38.38 -31.57 -3.87
CA ASP A 62 36.92 -31.61 -4.13
C ASP A 62 36.13 -30.76 -3.12
N SER A 63 36.83 -30.05 -2.23
CA SER A 63 36.21 -29.27 -1.12
C SER A 63 35.32 -30.11 -0.20
N LEU A 64 35.60 -31.46 -0.15
CA LEU A 64 34.78 -32.43 0.58
C LEU A 64 35.36 -32.69 1.96
N ARG A 65 34.48 -32.65 2.95
CA ARG A 65 34.80 -33.07 4.32
C ARG A 65 33.67 -33.94 4.87
N LEU A 66 34.05 -35.13 5.36
CA LEU A 66 33.11 -36.02 6.03
C LEU A 66 33.67 -36.35 7.42
N THR A 67 32.84 -36.23 8.44
CA THR A 67 33.18 -36.65 9.80
C THR A 67 32.06 -37.49 10.39
N ALA A 68 32.41 -38.54 11.11
CA ALA A 68 31.47 -39.37 11.83
C ALA A 68 32.01 -39.67 13.23
N PHE A 69 31.13 -39.66 14.21
CA PHE A 69 31.42 -40.22 15.53
C PHE A 69 30.43 -41.36 15.78
N VAL A 70 30.95 -42.55 15.74
CA VAL A 70 30.20 -43.79 15.93
C VAL A 70 30.25 -44.16 17.40
N ASN A 71 29.15 -43.90 18.13
CA ASN A 71 29.07 -44.30 19.54
C ASN A 71 29.07 -45.81 19.71
N LYS A 72 28.17 -46.51 18.96
CA LYS A 72 28.16 -47.94 18.81
C LYS A 72 27.75 -48.31 17.40
N ALA A 73 28.48 -49.25 16.79
CA ALA A 73 28.02 -49.92 15.59
C ALA A 73 28.42 -51.37 15.60
N GLY A 74 27.59 -52.18 14.99
CA GLY A 74 27.84 -53.64 14.81
C GLY A 74 27.53 -54.10 13.41
N LEU A 75 28.38 -54.95 12.87
CA LEU A 75 28.12 -55.68 11.64
C LEU A 75 28.42 -57.14 11.87
N ASN A 76 27.48 -58.00 11.45
CA ASN A 76 27.64 -59.45 11.59
C ASN A 76 27.59 -60.15 10.23
N ASN A 77 28.42 -61.14 10.11
CA ASN A 77 28.56 -62.01 8.91
C ASN A 77 28.78 -61.14 7.64
N GLY A 78 29.79 -60.30 7.68
CA GLY A 78 30.25 -59.46 6.58
C GLY A 78 31.09 -60.21 5.57
N LEU A 79 30.93 -59.88 4.31
CA LEU A 79 31.79 -60.28 3.20
C LEU A 79 32.08 -59.05 2.35
N VAL A 80 33.34 -58.77 2.10
CA VAL A 80 33.80 -57.77 1.14
C VAL A 80 34.71 -58.48 0.14
N ASP A 81 34.24 -58.64 -1.06
CA ASP A 81 35.01 -59.15 -2.21
C ASP A 81 35.28 -57.98 -3.17
N LEU A 82 36.51 -57.48 -3.11
CA LEU A 82 36.91 -56.33 -3.89
C LEU A 82 37.03 -56.59 -5.37
N GLY A 83 37.37 -57.86 -5.73
CA GLY A 83 37.48 -58.29 -7.13
C GLY A 83 36.12 -58.46 -7.80
N ALA A 84 35.14 -58.97 -7.07
CA ALA A 84 33.76 -59.10 -7.54
C ALA A 84 32.87 -57.89 -7.22
N GLU A 85 33.42 -56.86 -6.55
CA GLU A 85 32.66 -55.71 -6.02
C GLU A 85 31.41 -56.14 -5.21
N GLN A 86 31.55 -57.26 -4.48
CA GLN A 86 30.45 -57.83 -3.71
C GLN A 86 30.58 -57.46 -2.22
N TYR A 87 29.50 -56.86 -1.69
CA TYR A 87 29.42 -56.48 -0.28
C TYR A 87 28.20 -57.14 0.35
N LYS A 88 28.40 -57.86 1.43
CA LYS A 88 27.32 -58.58 2.11
C LYS A 88 27.45 -58.46 3.61
N ALA A 89 26.33 -58.31 4.28
CA ALA A 89 26.22 -58.38 5.73
C ALA A 89 24.85 -58.95 6.14
N ARG A 90 24.82 -59.72 7.22
CA ARG A 90 23.55 -60.22 7.76
C ARG A 90 22.75 -59.08 8.38
N ASN A 91 23.41 -58.29 9.20
CA ASN A 91 22.83 -57.11 9.81
C ASN A 91 23.93 -56.08 10.06
N PHE A 92 23.46 -54.82 10.06
CA PHE A 92 24.26 -53.64 10.39
C PHE A 92 23.44 -52.77 11.32
N ASP A 93 23.99 -52.48 12.48
CA ASP A 93 23.33 -51.67 13.52
C ASP A 93 24.23 -50.48 13.89
N ILE A 94 23.67 -49.29 13.99
CA ILE A 94 24.32 -48.10 14.52
C ILE A 94 23.42 -47.55 15.61
N THR A 95 24.03 -47.06 16.70
CA THR A 95 23.29 -46.49 17.82
C THR A 95 23.92 -45.17 18.25
N ASN A 96 23.11 -44.18 18.42
CA ASN A 96 23.42 -42.87 18.99
C ASN A 96 24.73 -42.26 18.43
N SER A 97 24.82 -42.22 17.13
CA SER A 97 26.01 -41.72 16.41
C SER A 97 25.77 -40.41 15.73
N THR A 98 26.81 -39.74 15.30
CA THR A 98 26.75 -38.48 14.56
C THR A 98 27.46 -38.59 13.23
N PHE A 99 26.98 -37.86 12.25
CA PHE A 99 27.54 -37.81 10.91
C PHE A 99 27.49 -36.39 10.39
N ALA A 100 28.53 -35.91 9.75
CA ALA A 100 28.60 -34.60 9.15
C ALA A 100 29.25 -34.70 7.76
N TYR A 101 28.65 -34.01 6.83
CA TYR A 101 29.07 -33.92 5.43
C TYR A 101 29.13 -32.44 5.02
N ASP A 102 30.25 -31.99 4.50
CA ASP A 102 30.44 -30.70 3.86
C ASP A 102 30.93 -30.95 2.42
N GLY A 103 30.13 -30.63 1.44
CA GLY A 103 30.42 -30.75 0.01
C GLY A 103 31.07 -29.52 -0.59
N ASN A 104 31.14 -28.43 0.15
CA ASN A 104 31.86 -27.20 -0.22
C ASN A 104 32.27 -26.40 1.03
N TYR A 105 32.99 -25.29 0.85
CA TYR A 105 33.42 -24.40 1.94
C TYR A 105 32.50 -23.17 2.14
N ALA A 106 31.34 -23.10 1.48
CA ALA A 106 30.40 -22.01 1.71
C ALA A 106 29.78 -22.06 3.10
N ALA A 107 29.21 -20.95 3.55
CA ALA A 107 28.41 -20.98 4.77
C ALA A 107 27.10 -21.76 4.56
N PRO A 108 26.70 -22.58 5.52
CA PRO A 108 25.47 -23.35 5.41
C PRO A 108 24.23 -22.46 5.28
N GLU A 109 23.30 -22.84 4.39
CA GLU A 109 22.02 -22.17 4.20
C GLU A 109 21.02 -22.49 5.32
N GLN A 110 20.00 -21.64 5.43
CA GLN A 110 18.91 -21.84 6.39
C GLN A 110 17.96 -22.94 5.87
N GLY A 111 17.53 -23.85 6.75
CA GLY A 111 16.71 -25.01 6.41
C GLY A 111 17.55 -26.22 6.04
N LEU A 112 17.00 -27.12 5.22
CA LEU A 112 17.67 -28.34 4.79
C LEU A 112 18.69 -28.04 3.68
N ASP A 113 19.96 -28.18 4.00
CA ASP A 113 21.07 -27.92 3.10
C ASP A 113 21.83 -29.22 2.78
N PHE A 114 21.62 -29.76 1.58
CA PHE A 114 22.25 -30.98 1.11
C PHE A 114 23.77 -30.89 0.92
N SER A 115 24.32 -29.68 0.84
CA SER A 115 25.76 -29.44 0.77
C SER A 115 26.43 -29.46 2.15
N HIS A 116 25.64 -29.27 3.23
CA HIS A 116 26.10 -29.18 4.60
C HIS A 116 25.20 -29.99 5.55
N ILE A 117 25.27 -31.28 5.53
CA ILE A 117 24.45 -32.18 6.35
C ILE A 117 25.10 -32.40 7.71
N ARG A 118 24.34 -32.31 8.78
CA ARG A 118 24.72 -32.59 10.16
C ARG A 118 23.67 -33.48 10.80
N LEU A 119 24.01 -34.79 10.95
CA LEU A 119 23.14 -35.79 11.56
C LEU A 119 23.57 -36.05 13.00
N THR A 120 22.61 -36.05 13.89
CA THR A 120 22.78 -36.40 15.31
C THR A 120 21.76 -37.48 15.70
N ASN A 121 22.03 -38.15 16.80
CA ASN A 121 21.16 -39.23 17.30
C ASN A 121 20.88 -40.34 16.24
N LEU A 122 21.84 -40.58 15.35
CA LEU A 122 21.67 -41.58 14.30
C LEU A 122 21.57 -42.98 14.90
N ASN A 123 20.42 -43.57 14.70
CA ASN A 123 20.14 -44.98 15.03
C ASN A 123 19.63 -45.69 13.79
N THR A 124 20.19 -46.76 13.42
CA THR A 124 19.69 -47.59 12.29
C THR A 124 19.94 -49.06 12.51
N SER A 125 19.01 -49.84 12.01
CA SER A 125 19.13 -51.32 11.95
C SER A 125 18.71 -51.77 10.57
N ILE A 126 19.63 -52.38 9.85
CA ILE A 126 19.44 -52.89 8.48
C ILE A 126 19.83 -54.35 8.44
N ASP A 127 18.95 -55.20 7.94
CA ASP A 127 19.19 -56.63 7.74
C ASP A 127 19.33 -56.97 6.25
N SER A 128 19.89 -58.16 6.03
CA SER A 128 19.95 -58.75 4.70
C SER A 128 20.63 -57.88 3.66
N ILE A 129 21.68 -57.20 4.08
CA ILE A 129 22.45 -56.30 3.22
C ILE A 129 23.22 -57.15 2.18
N PHE A 130 22.98 -56.86 0.93
CA PHE A 130 23.69 -57.39 -0.22
C PHE A 130 23.83 -56.34 -1.30
N TYR A 131 25.02 -56.16 -1.83
CA TYR A 131 25.31 -55.29 -2.96
C TYR A 131 26.33 -55.97 -3.88
N GLN A 132 25.98 -56.08 -5.17
CA GLN A 132 26.90 -56.47 -6.22
C GLN A 132 26.40 -55.88 -7.55
N GLY A 133 26.96 -54.78 -8.00
CA GLY A 133 26.51 -54.14 -9.22
C GLY A 133 25.02 -53.72 -9.17
N LYS A 134 24.19 -54.36 -10.00
CA LYS A 134 22.74 -54.13 -10.03
C LYS A 134 21.98 -54.91 -8.96
N GLU A 135 22.59 -55.91 -8.34
CA GLU A 135 21.94 -56.68 -7.27
C GLU A 135 22.05 -55.94 -5.93
N ILE A 136 20.94 -55.54 -5.39
CA ILE A 136 20.83 -54.85 -4.10
C ILE A 136 19.74 -55.55 -3.27
N ASN A 137 20.02 -55.83 -2.03
CA ASN A 137 19.01 -56.21 -1.07
C ASN A 137 19.29 -55.54 0.26
N ALA A 138 18.30 -54.84 0.79
CA ALA A 138 18.38 -54.23 2.11
C ALA A 138 16.99 -54.22 2.75
N HIS A 139 16.90 -54.71 3.98
CA HIS A 139 15.71 -54.59 4.79
C HIS A 139 15.99 -53.58 5.91
N ILE A 140 15.47 -52.37 5.76
CA ILE A 140 15.58 -51.29 6.75
C ILE A 140 14.50 -51.56 7.81
N LYS A 141 14.90 -51.95 9.01
CA LYS A 141 13.98 -52.19 10.12
C LYS A 141 13.67 -50.90 10.83
N GLU A 142 14.71 -50.11 11.06
CA GLU A 142 14.62 -48.89 11.83
C GLU A 142 15.71 -47.93 11.36
N PHE A 143 15.33 -46.67 11.21
CA PHE A 143 16.25 -45.56 10.96
C PHE A 143 15.67 -44.32 11.64
N PHE A 144 16.41 -43.78 12.59
CA PHE A 144 16.08 -42.56 13.31
C PHE A 144 17.25 -41.61 13.19
N VAL A 145 16.96 -40.34 12.95
CA VAL A 145 18.00 -39.30 12.87
C VAL A 145 17.42 -37.92 13.10
N GLU A 146 18.23 -37.05 13.67
CA GLU A 146 17.95 -35.60 13.76
C GLU A 146 18.95 -34.83 12.90
N GLU A 147 18.47 -34.00 12.01
CA GLU A 147 19.30 -33.15 11.16
C GLU A 147 19.36 -31.73 11.73
N ARG A 148 20.47 -31.01 11.49
CA ARG A 148 20.74 -29.65 12.00
C ARG A 148 19.61 -28.63 11.72
N SER A 149 18.91 -28.73 10.59
CA SER A 149 17.76 -27.87 10.24
C SER A 149 16.58 -28.00 11.20
N GLY A 150 16.59 -29.03 12.06
CA GLY A 150 15.48 -29.39 12.93
C GLY A 150 14.62 -30.53 12.39
N LEU A 151 14.88 -31.02 11.18
CA LEU A 151 14.17 -32.19 10.64
C LEU A 151 14.52 -33.43 11.44
N LYS A 152 13.49 -34.12 11.92
CA LYS A 152 13.62 -35.36 12.68
C LYS A 152 12.95 -36.51 11.93
N VAL A 153 13.74 -37.46 11.46
CA VAL A 153 13.19 -38.71 10.96
C VAL A 153 12.93 -39.64 12.14
N SER A 154 11.65 -39.87 12.44
CA SER A 154 11.23 -40.76 13.54
C SER A 154 11.31 -42.23 13.16
N ALA A 155 11.11 -42.57 11.90
CA ALA A 155 11.28 -43.89 11.35
C ALA A 155 11.48 -43.81 9.83
N LEU A 156 12.40 -44.62 9.33
CA LEU A 156 12.41 -45.06 7.94
C LEU A 156 12.51 -46.56 7.97
N ALA A 157 11.51 -47.24 7.39
CA ALA A 157 11.42 -48.68 7.38
C ALA A 157 10.91 -49.19 6.03
N GLY A 158 11.38 -50.35 5.61
CA GLY A 158 10.94 -50.95 4.35
C GLY A 158 11.98 -51.84 3.71
N ASN A 159 11.62 -52.38 2.56
CA ASN A 159 12.46 -53.24 1.77
C ASN A 159 12.89 -52.55 0.49
N VAL A 160 14.16 -52.59 0.19
CA VAL A 160 14.71 -52.23 -1.12
C VAL A 160 15.38 -53.49 -1.69
N ARG A 161 14.90 -53.93 -2.82
CA ARG A 161 15.43 -55.08 -3.55
C ARG A 161 15.73 -54.66 -4.97
N SER A 162 16.83 -55.10 -5.47
CA SER A 162 17.16 -54.96 -6.87
C SER A 162 17.87 -56.24 -7.34
N ASP A 163 17.59 -56.62 -8.53
CA ASP A 163 18.27 -57.69 -9.25
C ASP A 163 18.77 -57.14 -10.61
N HIS A 164 19.21 -58.04 -11.48
CA HIS A 164 19.65 -57.65 -12.80
C HIS A 164 18.52 -57.10 -13.70
N GLU A 165 17.27 -57.33 -13.33
CA GLU A 165 16.10 -56.97 -14.13
C GLU A 165 15.47 -55.68 -13.61
N GLN A 166 15.25 -55.55 -12.30
CA GLN A 166 14.48 -54.44 -11.72
C GLN A 166 14.87 -54.06 -10.29
N ILE A 167 14.46 -52.87 -9.88
CA ILE A 167 14.47 -52.39 -8.51
C ILE A 167 13.03 -52.45 -7.99
N ASP A 168 12.82 -53.12 -6.86
CA ASP A 168 11.54 -53.21 -6.17
C ASP A 168 11.62 -52.54 -4.80
N VAL A 169 10.74 -51.62 -4.58
CA VAL A 169 10.48 -50.96 -3.30
C VAL A 169 9.00 -51.16 -2.97
N PRO A 170 8.66 -52.33 -2.39
CA PRO A 170 7.25 -52.68 -2.20
C PRO A 170 6.50 -51.83 -1.18
N ASP A 171 7.19 -51.32 -0.16
CA ASP A 171 6.63 -50.45 0.85
C ASP A 171 7.81 -49.79 1.61
N LEU A 172 8.09 -48.53 1.31
CA LEU A 172 9.07 -47.76 2.05
C LEU A 172 8.30 -46.66 2.79
N LEU A 173 8.36 -46.71 4.11
CA LEU A 173 7.73 -45.75 5.01
C LEU A 173 8.77 -44.82 5.60
N LEU A 174 8.59 -43.52 5.39
CA LEU A 174 9.30 -42.44 6.08
C LEU A 174 8.31 -41.72 7.01
N GLN A 175 8.67 -41.64 8.27
CA GLN A 175 7.89 -40.88 9.27
C GLN A 175 8.76 -39.84 9.97
N THR A 176 8.17 -38.69 10.21
CA THR A 176 8.65 -37.65 11.08
C THR A 176 7.58 -37.41 12.18
N PRO A 177 7.78 -36.58 13.18
CA PRO A 177 6.72 -36.25 14.13
C PRO A 177 5.47 -35.64 13.47
N ASN A 178 5.63 -34.97 12.31
CA ASN A 178 4.56 -34.21 11.66
C ASN A 178 4.18 -34.71 10.26
N SER A 179 4.98 -35.61 9.68
CA SER A 179 4.77 -36.11 8.30
C SER A 179 4.87 -37.61 8.18
N GLU A 180 4.15 -38.15 7.19
CA GLU A 180 4.25 -39.54 6.77
C GLU A 180 4.35 -39.60 5.25
N VAL A 181 5.32 -40.34 4.73
CA VAL A 181 5.54 -40.59 3.30
C VAL A 181 5.66 -42.07 3.06
N ARG A 182 4.84 -42.62 2.16
CA ARG A 182 4.89 -44.02 1.69
C ARG A 182 5.23 -44.04 0.21
N LEU A 183 6.23 -44.83 -0.14
CA LEU A 183 6.66 -45.05 -1.50
C LEU A 183 6.56 -46.54 -1.85
N THR A 184 5.84 -46.81 -2.91
CA THR A 184 5.85 -48.14 -3.57
C THR A 184 6.38 -47.94 -4.99
N ALA A 185 7.41 -48.66 -5.39
CA ALA A 185 7.98 -48.55 -6.72
C ALA A 185 8.50 -49.89 -7.24
N THR A 186 8.31 -50.11 -8.54
CA THR A 186 8.96 -51.18 -9.31
C THR A 186 9.55 -50.52 -10.55
N ILE A 187 10.86 -50.58 -10.68
CA ILE A 187 11.64 -49.89 -11.69
C ILE A 187 12.55 -50.89 -12.43
N PRO A 188 12.16 -51.36 -13.60
CA PRO A 188 13.05 -52.18 -14.44
C PRO A 188 14.29 -51.39 -14.83
N TRP A 189 15.48 -51.97 -14.72
CA TRP A 189 16.73 -51.30 -15.13
C TRP A 189 16.68 -50.87 -16.59
N SER A 190 16.06 -51.70 -17.44
CA SER A 190 15.85 -51.38 -18.86
C SER A 190 14.99 -50.13 -19.08
N SER A 191 14.23 -49.69 -18.08
CA SER A 191 13.44 -48.44 -18.16
C SER A 191 14.28 -47.20 -17.94
N LEU A 192 15.50 -47.31 -17.40
CA LEU A 192 16.45 -46.24 -17.09
C LEU A 192 17.63 -46.18 -18.08
N GLU A 193 17.67 -47.01 -19.09
CA GLU A 193 18.73 -47.06 -20.11
C GLU A 193 18.49 -46.01 -21.22
N ASP A 194 19.50 -45.74 -22.03
CA ASP A 194 19.41 -44.73 -23.13
C ASP A 194 18.32 -45.10 -24.16
N HIS A 195 18.06 -46.41 -24.34
CA HIS A 195 16.96 -46.96 -25.14
C HIS A 195 15.99 -47.72 -24.25
N PRO A 196 15.20 -47.00 -23.44
CA PRO A 196 14.47 -47.64 -22.35
C PRO A 196 13.39 -48.61 -22.88
N GLN A 197 13.40 -49.81 -22.29
CA GLN A 197 12.40 -50.85 -22.51
C GLN A 197 11.74 -51.17 -21.15
N GLY A 198 10.56 -51.66 -21.14
CA GLY A 198 9.85 -51.86 -19.88
C GLY A 198 9.17 -50.58 -19.34
N SER A 199 8.52 -50.74 -18.25
CA SER A 199 7.74 -49.66 -17.61
C SER A 199 7.95 -49.65 -16.10
N MET A 200 8.49 -48.60 -15.57
CA MET A 200 8.51 -48.38 -14.12
C MET A 200 7.11 -47.99 -13.65
N LYS A 201 6.82 -48.32 -12.39
CA LYS A 201 5.63 -47.85 -11.68
C LYS A 201 6.06 -47.35 -10.31
N ALA A 202 5.61 -46.14 -9.97
CA ALA A 202 5.83 -45.57 -8.65
C ALA A 202 4.54 -44.94 -8.14
N LEU A 203 4.25 -45.15 -6.88
CA LEU A 203 3.16 -44.52 -6.16
C LEU A 203 3.69 -43.93 -4.88
N LEU A 204 3.53 -42.62 -4.75
CA LEU A 204 3.86 -41.82 -3.57
C LEU A 204 2.58 -41.38 -2.88
N ASN A 205 2.45 -41.68 -1.59
CA ASN A 205 1.43 -41.13 -0.72
C ASN A 205 2.15 -40.37 0.39
N ALA A 206 1.93 -39.07 0.48
CA ALA A 206 2.56 -38.21 1.46
C ALA A 206 1.55 -37.34 2.18
N SER A 207 1.74 -37.22 3.48
CA SER A 207 1.07 -36.26 4.35
C SER A 207 2.16 -35.44 5.03
N LEU A 208 2.41 -34.23 4.56
CA LEU A 208 3.51 -33.38 4.99
C LEU A 208 3.01 -32.33 5.98
N GLY A 209 3.50 -32.40 7.21
CA GLY A 209 3.19 -31.39 8.23
C GLY A 209 3.88 -30.06 7.96
N LYS A 210 3.30 -28.98 8.45
CA LYS A 210 3.80 -27.61 8.29
C LYS A 210 5.28 -27.47 8.67
N GLU A 211 5.65 -27.97 9.82
CA GLU A 211 7.02 -27.80 10.34
C GLU A 211 8.07 -28.41 9.41
N ASP A 212 7.86 -29.65 8.97
CA ASP A 212 8.79 -30.35 8.09
C ASP A 212 8.86 -29.68 6.70
N LEU A 213 7.70 -29.27 6.19
CA LEU A 213 7.62 -28.56 4.91
C LEU A 213 8.35 -27.22 4.94
N LEU A 214 8.22 -26.46 6.03
CA LEU A 214 8.90 -25.19 6.21
C LEU A 214 10.41 -25.35 6.47
N ILE A 215 10.84 -26.44 7.07
CA ILE A 215 12.26 -26.80 7.17
C ILE A 215 12.83 -27.08 5.78
N ALA A 216 12.13 -27.87 4.96
CA ALA A 216 12.55 -28.16 3.59
C ALA A 216 12.58 -26.90 2.71
N ALA A 217 11.71 -25.94 2.97
CA ALA A 217 11.60 -24.64 2.27
C ALA A 217 12.17 -23.48 3.11
N GLY A 218 13.35 -23.62 3.67
CA GLY A 218 13.97 -22.71 4.63
C GLY A 218 14.13 -21.26 4.17
N SER A 219 14.24 -21.00 2.87
CA SER A 219 14.42 -19.68 2.25
C SER A 219 13.13 -18.84 2.16
N LEU A 220 11.97 -19.39 2.54
CA LEU A 220 10.70 -18.64 2.49
C LEU A 220 10.63 -17.54 3.55
N PRO A 221 9.95 -16.41 3.26
CA PRO A 221 9.78 -15.32 4.21
C PRO A 221 9.15 -15.77 5.53
N GLU A 222 9.59 -15.20 6.64
CA GLU A 222 9.08 -15.56 7.97
C GLU A 222 7.57 -15.30 8.13
N ASP A 223 7.06 -14.27 7.48
CA ASP A 223 5.63 -13.97 7.49
C ASP A 223 4.82 -15.06 6.78
N PHE A 224 5.35 -15.60 5.67
CA PHE A 224 4.73 -16.75 4.99
C PHE A 224 4.75 -17.98 5.88
N LYS A 225 5.87 -18.28 6.55
CA LYS A 225 5.98 -19.40 7.47
C LYS A 225 4.96 -19.33 8.61
N LYS A 226 4.74 -18.11 9.16
CA LYS A 226 3.72 -17.87 10.21
C LYS A 226 2.30 -18.04 9.69
N ALA A 227 2.03 -17.53 8.49
CA ALA A 227 0.70 -17.53 7.89
C ALA A 227 0.30 -18.88 7.28
N TYR A 228 1.27 -19.78 7.01
CA TYR A 228 0.98 -21.10 6.43
C TYR A 228 0.05 -21.91 7.33
N PRO A 229 -1.01 -22.54 6.78
CA PRO A 229 -1.98 -23.32 7.56
C PRO A 229 -1.38 -24.47 8.37
N ASP A 230 -1.90 -24.73 9.57
CA ASP A 230 -1.46 -25.84 10.42
C ASP A 230 -2.05 -27.21 9.99
N LYS A 231 -2.44 -27.34 8.74
CA LYS A 231 -2.96 -28.58 8.17
C LYS A 231 -1.89 -29.27 7.33
N PRO A 232 -1.81 -30.62 7.35
CA PRO A 232 -0.86 -31.33 6.53
C PRO A 232 -1.20 -31.19 5.03
N LEU A 233 -0.17 -31.03 4.21
CA LEU A 233 -0.26 -31.10 2.75
C LEU A 233 -0.32 -32.58 2.33
N ALA A 234 -1.45 -32.99 1.81
CA ALA A 234 -1.63 -34.34 1.28
C ALA A 234 -1.23 -34.42 -0.19
N ILE A 235 -0.40 -35.35 -0.56
CA ILE A 235 0.05 -35.61 -1.93
C ILE A 235 -0.13 -37.09 -2.25
N THR A 236 -0.83 -37.38 -3.34
CA THR A 236 -0.84 -38.70 -3.95
C THR A 236 -0.35 -38.58 -5.37
N ALA A 237 0.78 -39.17 -5.68
CA ALA A 237 1.40 -39.12 -7.00
C ALA A 237 1.71 -40.52 -7.53
N GLY A 238 1.08 -40.86 -8.64
CA GLY A 238 1.31 -42.12 -9.36
C GLY A 238 1.97 -41.87 -10.71
N VAL A 239 3.03 -42.58 -11.01
CA VAL A 239 3.78 -42.47 -12.27
C VAL A 239 4.00 -43.86 -12.88
N GLU A 240 3.77 -43.98 -14.19
CA GLU A 240 4.07 -45.17 -14.98
C GLU A 240 4.85 -44.80 -16.24
N GLY A 241 5.73 -45.67 -16.71
CA GLY A 241 6.46 -45.46 -17.94
C GLY A 241 7.97 -45.72 -17.84
N ASN A 242 8.75 -45.01 -18.63
CA ASN A 242 10.20 -45.11 -18.66
C ASN A 242 10.80 -43.75 -19.08
N LEU A 243 12.12 -43.62 -19.22
CA LEU A 243 12.77 -42.38 -19.63
C LEU A 243 12.38 -41.90 -21.04
N SER A 244 11.84 -42.78 -21.90
CA SER A 244 11.29 -42.35 -23.18
C SER A 244 9.83 -41.92 -23.09
N SER A 245 9.04 -42.51 -22.22
CA SER A 245 7.61 -42.24 -22.11
C SER A 245 7.17 -42.36 -20.66
N ILE A 246 6.71 -41.30 -20.07
CA ILE A 246 6.23 -41.20 -18.68
C ILE A 246 4.79 -40.75 -18.65
N ARG A 247 3.98 -41.34 -17.78
CA ARG A 247 2.59 -40.95 -17.55
C ARG A 247 2.35 -40.71 -16.07
N ILE A 248 1.75 -39.57 -15.74
CA ILE A 248 1.21 -39.31 -14.41
C ILE A 248 -0.19 -39.92 -14.36
N THR A 249 -0.31 -41.07 -13.67
CA THR A 249 -1.56 -41.79 -13.56
C THR A 249 -2.47 -41.20 -12.49
N GLN A 250 -1.85 -40.60 -11.47
CA GLN A 250 -2.53 -39.92 -10.39
C GLN A 250 -1.65 -38.76 -9.91
N GLY A 251 -2.25 -37.60 -9.69
CA GLY A 251 -1.57 -36.44 -9.19
C GLY A 251 -2.55 -35.59 -8.39
N ASP A 252 -2.79 -35.98 -7.12
CA ASP A 252 -3.70 -35.27 -6.23
C ASP A 252 -2.89 -34.54 -5.17
N ILE A 253 -3.06 -33.23 -5.07
CA ILE A 253 -2.42 -32.38 -4.07
C ILE A 253 -3.51 -31.60 -3.35
N MET A 254 -3.56 -31.70 -2.04
CA MET A 254 -4.59 -31.06 -1.23
C MET A 254 -4.01 -30.47 0.05
N LEU A 255 -4.22 -29.19 0.24
CA LEU A 255 -4.06 -28.53 1.53
C LEU A 255 -5.46 -28.22 2.08
N PRO A 256 -5.92 -28.94 3.12
CA PRO A 256 -7.30 -28.81 3.61
C PRO A 256 -7.68 -27.39 3.97
N GLY A 257 -8.77 -26.89 3.39
CA GLY A 257 -9.25 -25.51 3.58
C GLY A 257 -8.56 -24.47 2.68
N ALA A 258 -7.41 -24.79 2.08
CA ALA A 258 -6.65 -23.86 1.24
C ALA A 258 -6.81 -24.17 -0.26
N PHE A 259 -6.51 -25.36 -0.71
CA PHE A 259 -6.68 -25.73 -2.11
C PHE A 259 -6.74 -27.24 -2.33
N GLN A 260 -7.31 -27.61 -3.44
CA GLN A 260 -7.26 -28.96 -4.00
C GLN A 260 -6.86 -28.87 -5.46
N MET A 261 -5.91 -29.70 -5.88
CA MET A 261 -5.38 -29.74 -7.24
C MET A 261 -5.26 -31.18 -7.70
N ASN A 262 -5.70 -31.44 -8.93
CA ASN A 262 -5.52 -32.69 -9.62
C ASN A 262 -4.71 -32.46 -10.89
N VAL A 263 -3.69 -33.29 -11.10
CA VAL A 263 -2.79 -33.25 -12.25
C VAL A 263 -2.73 -34.62 -12.89
N THR A 264 -2.95 -34.69 -14.18
CA THR A 264 -2.74 -35.90 -15.00
C THR A 264 -1.98 -35.52 -16.27
N GLY A 265 -1.31 -36.46 -16.88
CA GLY A 265 -0.59 -36.17 -18.09
C GLY A 265 0.34 -37.28 -18.56
N SER A 266 0.93 -37.07 -19.71
CA SER A 266 1.93 -37.99 -20.29
C SER A 266 3.00 -37.20 -21.01
N MET A 267 4.21 -37.72 -21.04
CA MET A 267 5.32 -37.12 -21.77
C MET A 267 6.14 -38.23 -22.43
N GLU A 268 6.43 -38.03 -23.70
CA GLU A 268 7.30 -38.89 -24.50
C GLU A 268 8.63 -38.20 -24.78
N SER A 269 9.68 -38.97 -24.97
CA SER A 269 11.06 -38.52 -25.19
C SER A 269 11.53 -37.56 -24.11
N VAL A 270 11.32 -37.90 -22.85
CA VAL A 270 11.49 -37.03 -21.67
C VAL A 270 12.87 -36.39 -21.60
N THR A 271 13.91 -37.14 -21.97
CA THR A 271 15.32 -36.71 -21.94
C THR A 271 15.74 -35.92 -23.20
N ASP A 272 15.00 -36.05 -24.30
CA ASP A 272 15.29 -35.36 -25.56
C ASP A 272 14.43 -34.07 -25.68
N SER A 273 15.02 -32.93 -25.40
CA SER A 273 14.32 -31.65 -25.48
C SER A 273 13.80 -31.28 -26.88
N ILE A 274 14.33 -31.88 -27.92
CA ILE A 274 13.93 -31.63 -29.32
C ILE A 274 12.72 -32.45 -29.71
N ARG A 275 12.72 -33.74 -29.34
CA ARG A 275 11.65 -34.70 -29.71
C ARG A 275 10.58 -34.84 -28.62
N ARG A 276 10.74 -34.16 -27.51
CA ARG A 276 9.78 -34.18 -26.39
C ARG A 276 8.38 -33.84 -26.86
N THR A 277 7.44 -34.73 -26.59
CA THR A 277 6.01 -34.50 -26.75
C THR A 277 5.29 -34.86 -25.44
N GLY A 278 4.20 -34.18 -25.16
CA GLY A 278 3.46 -34.49 -23.96
C GLY A 278 2.27 -33.58 -23.74
N GLU A 279 1.44 -33.97 -22.82
CA GLU A 279 0.29 -33.21 -22.35
C GLU A 279 0.18 -33.31 -20.83
N ILE A 280 -0.25 -32.22 -20.21
CA ILE A 280 -0.57 -32.16 -18.79
C ILE A 280 -1.93 -31.48 -18.65
N GLN A 281 -2.81 -32.11 -17.91
CA GLN A 281 -4.11 -31.53 -17.54
C GLN A 281 -4.10 -31.20 -16.04
N LEU A 282 -4.57 -30.02 -15.75
CA LEU A 282 -4.66 -29.46 -14.41
C LEU A 282 -6.09 -29.07 -14.08
N LYS A 283 -6.56 -29.46 -12.90
CA LYS A 283 -7.80 -28.95 -12.29
C LYS A 283 -7.50 -28.56 -10.86
N ALA A 284 -7.81 -27.30 -10.52
CA ALA A 284 -7.60 -26.82 -9.16
C ALA A 284 -8.82 -26.02 -8.68
N ARG A 285 -9.00 -26.01 -7.37
CA ARG A 285 -10.01 -25.22 -6.69
C ARG A 285 -9.38 -24.57 -5.44
N SER A 286 -9.58 -23.27 -5.28
CA SER A 286 -9.13 -22.53 -4.11
C SER A 286 -10.14 -22.60 -2.96
N GLY A 287 -9.61 -22.69 -1.75
CA GLY A 287 -10.27 -22.30 -0.51
C GLY A 287 -9.64 -20.97 -0.05
N ASN A 288 -9.23 -20.89 1.23
CA ASN A 288 -8.51 -19.75 1.76
C ASN A 288 -7.02 -19.83 1.38
N LEU A 289 -6.56 -18.89 0.57
CA LEU A 289 -5.18 -18.77 0.10
C LEU A 289 -4.48 -17.50 0.65
N ASP A 290 -5.01 -16.87 1.69
CA ASP A 290 -4.47 -15.61 2.23
C ASP A 290 -3.01 -15.73 2.67
N PHE A 291 -2.58 -16.93 3.09
CA PHE A 291 -1.18 -17.16 3.44
C PHE A 291 -0.19 -16.90 2.30
N LEU A 292 -0.64 -16.99 1.03
CA LEU A 292 0.19 -16.67 -0.13
C LEU A 292 0.47 -15.16 -0.23
N LEU A 293 -0.44 -14.32 0.29
CA LEU A 293 -0.24 -12.86 0.32
C LEU A 293 0.93 -12.47 1.24
N ALA A 294 1.26 -13.31 2.19
CA ALA A 294 2.42 -13.10 3.05
C ALA A 294 3.78 -13.18 2.31
N MET A 295 3.79 -13.64 1.06
CA MET A 295 4.97 -13.55 0.18
C MET A 295 5.18 -12.14 -0.39
N LEU A 296 4.16 -11.30 -0.36
CA LEU A 296 4.26 -9.90 -0.79
C LEU A 296 4.87 -9.04 0.33
N PRO A 297 5.51 -7.91 -0.03
CA PRO A 297 5.91 -6.88 0.94
C PRO A 297 4.72 -6.42 1.79
N ALA A 298 4.94 -6.15 3.07
CA ALA A 298 3.87 -5.77 4.01
C ALA A 298 3.01 -4.59 3.52
N SER A 299 3.64 -3.60 2.87
CA SER A 299 2.95 -2.43 2.30
C SER A 299 1.99 -2.72 1.14
N GLN A 300 2.06 -3.91 0.55
CA GLN A 300 1.23 -4.30 -0.59
C GLN A 300 0.16 -5.34 -0.23
N ARG A 301 0.29 -6.05 0.90
CA ARG A 301 -0.60 -7.16 1.27
C ARG A 301 -2.06 -6.76 1.34
N ASP A 302 -2.32 -5.60 1.91
CA ASP A 302 -3.67 -5.07 2.09
C ASP A 302 -4.35 -4.62 0.78
N GLN A 303 -3.59 -4.58 -0.31
CA GLN A 303 -4.12 -4.19 -1.63
C GLN A 303 -4.70 -5.38 -2.39
N PHE A 304 -4.30 -6.61 -2.02
CA PHE A 304 -4.67 -7.82 -2.72
C PHE A 304 -5.43 -8.79 -1.83
N ALA A 305 -6.31 -9.56 -2.44
CA ALA A 305 -7.02 -10.68 -1.84
C ALA A 305 -7.06 -11.84 -2.83
N ILE A 306 -7.15 -13.06 -2.33
CA ILE A 306 -7.36 -14.24 -3.17
C ILE A 306 -8.70 -14.84 -2.79
N PRO A 307 -9.77 -14.61 -3.57
CA PRO A 307 -11.09 -15.08 -3.23
C PRO A 307 -11.13 -16.61 -3.17
N ALA A 308 -11.88 -17.14 -2.22
CA ALA A 308 -12.14 -18.57 -2.16
C ALA A 308 -13.09 -19.00 -3.29
N GLY A 309 -12.99 -20.27 -3.71
CA GLY A 309 -13.87 -20.83 -4.71
C GLY A 309 -13.44 -20.62 -6.16
N ILE A 310 -12.28 -20.03 -6.41
CA ILE A 310 -11.68 -19.98 -7.74
C ILE A 310 -11.52 -21.41 -8.27
N GLN A 311 -11.95 -21.65 -9.48
CA GLN A 311 -11.69 -22.90 -10.20
C GLN A 311 -10.75 -22.60 -11.36
N LEU A 312 -9.66 -23.35 -11.43
CA LEU A 312 -8.72 -23.34 -12.53
C LEU A 312 -8.78 -24.67 -13.26
N LYS A 313 -8.98 -24.63 -14.56
CA LYS A 313 -8.82 -25.77 -15.45
C LYS A 313 -7.80 -25.42 -16.50
N GLY A 314 -6.88 -26.33 -16.76
CA GLY A 314 -5.84 -26.08 -17.72
C GLY A 314 -5.36 -27.32 -18.41
N GLU A 315 -4.90 -27.11 -19.62
CA GLU A 315 -4.19 -28.11 -20.41
C GLU A 315 -2.91 -27.46 -20.94
N ALA A 316 -1.80 -28.16 -20.83
CA ALA A 316 -0.56 -27.76 -21.45
C ALA A 316 -0.03 -28.90 -22.29
N THR A 317 0.39 -28.62 -23.53
CA THR A 317 0.98 -29.58 -24.43
C THR A 317 2.35 -29.08 -24.90
N VAL A 318 3.24 -30.02 -25.14
CA VAL A 318 4.53 -29.78 -25.79
C VAL A 318 4.70 -30.72 -26.98
N ALA A 319 5.02 -30.18 -28.13
CA ALA A 319 5.35 -30.95 -29.33
C ALA A 319 6.23 -30.13 -30.26
N ASN A 320 7.25 -30.75 -30.86
CA ASN A 320 8.18 -30.07 -31.77
C ASN A 320 8.80 -28.80 -31.18
N GLN A 321 9.16 -28.82 -29.90
CA GLN A 321 9.66 -27.69 -29.13
C GLN A 321 8.65 -26.52 -28.95
N GLU A 322 7.40 -26.69 -29.36
CA GLU A 322 6.33 -25.73 -29.15
C GLU A 322 5.54 -26.10 -27.91
N TYR A 323 5.40 -25.18 -26.98
CA TYR A 323 4.56 -25.28 -25.80
C TYR A 323 3.23 -24.59 -26.09
N ARG A 324 2.13 -25.25 -25.84
CA ARG A 324 0.79 -24.70 -25.92
C ARG A 324 0.10 -24.84 -24.57
N THR A 325 -0.67 -23.85 -24.18
CA THR A 325 -1.49 -23.93 -22.99
C THR A 325 -2.86 -23.35 -23.25
N GLU A 326 -3.85 -23.97 -22.64
CA GLU A 326 -5.20 -23.46 -22.52
C GLU A 326 -5.56 -23.45 -21.04
N LEU A 327 -5.84 -22.28 -20.48
CA LEU A 327 -6.20 -22.08 -19.07
C LEU A 327 -7.56 -21.39 -19.00
N VAL A 328 -8.41 -21.87 -18.12
CA VAL A 328 -9.70 -21.25 -17.81
C VAL A 328 -9.80 -21.10 -16.31
N LEU A 329 -9.82 -19.86 -15.84
CA LEU A 329 -10.12 -19.50 -14.48
C LEU A 329 -11.56 -19.03 -14.38
N THR A 330 -12.29 -19.51 -13.40
CA THR A 330 -13.66 -19.06 -13.10
C THR A 330 -13.75 -18.66 -11.64
N GLN A 331 -14.39 -17.52 -11.40
CA GLN A 331 -14.66 -16.96 -10.08
C GLN A 331 -16.06 -16.36 -10.13
N ASP A 332 -17.00 -16.95 -9.40
CA ASP A 332 -18.43 -16.60 -9.46
C ASP A 332 -18.97 -16.55 -10.91
N LYS A 333 -19.33 -15.36 -11.41
CA LYS A 333 -19.75 -15.15 -12.80
C LYS A 333 -18.58 -14.84 -13.73
N GLY A 334 -17.44 -14.44 -13.16
CA GLY A 334 -16.26 -14.05 -13.91
C GLY A 334 -15.55 -15.24 -14.54
N LYS A 335 -15.09 -15.08 -15.77
CA LYS A 335 -14.33 -16.08 -16.50
C LYS A 335 -13.12 -15.44 -17.17
N VAL A 336 -11.95 -16.01 -16.95
CA VAL A 336 -10.72 -15.64 -17.63
C VAL A 336 -10.23 -16.85 -18.42
N GLY A 337 -10.14 -16.71 -19.72
CA GLY A 337 -9.61 -17.72 -20.63
C GLY A 337 -8.28 -17.26 -21.22
N LEU A 338 -7.26 -18.09 -21.15
CA LEU A 338 -5.96 -17.86 -21.76
C LEU A 338 -5.62 -19.01 -22.68
N THR A 339 -5.35 -18.75 -23.94
CA THR A 339 -4.66 -19.67 -24.85
C THR A 339 -3.33 -19.09 -25.22
N ALA A 340 -2.25 -19.86 -25.10
CA ALA A 340 -0.91 -19.38 -25.44
C ALA A 340 -0.09 -20.46 -26.13
N ARG A 341 0.82 -20.02 -27.01
CA ARG A 341 1.84 -20.83 -27.66
C ARG A 341 3.19 -20.19 -27.49
N TYR A 342 4.21 -20.99 -27.26
CA TYR A 342 5.56 -20.50 -27.10
C TYR A 342 6.57 -21.47 -27.70
N HIS A 343 7.48 -20.96 -28.49
CA HIS A 343 8.59 -21.72 -29.11
C HIS A 343 9.94 -21.17 -28.58
N PRO A 344 10.61 -21.86 -27.65
CA PRO A 344 11.78 -21.32 -26.94
C PRO A 344 12.98 -21.06 -27.83
N VAL A 345 13.21 -21.85 -28.86
CA VAL A 345 14.35 -21.67 -29.79
C VAL A 345 14.13 -20.49 -30.74
N GLN A 346 12.90 -20.31 -31.18
CA GLN A 346 12.55 -19.18 -32.05
C GLN A 346 12.17 -17.94 -31.28
N LEU A 347 11.97 -18.09 -29.94
CA LEU A 347 11.41 -17.04 -29.07
C LEU A 347 10.08 -16.47 -29.58
N ALA A 348 9.32 -17.32 -30.31
CA ALA A 348 8.03 -16.94 -30.87
C ALA A 348 6.91 -17.23 -29.88
N TYR A 349 5.98 -16.33 -29.76
CA TYR A 349 4.83 -16.47 -28.87
C TYR A 349 3.54 -15.99 -29.52
N GLU A 350 2.45 -16.59 -29.14
CA GLU A 350 1.09 -16.14 -29.42
C GLU A 350 0.27 -16.34 -28.15
N ALA A 351 -0.49 -15.34 -27.75
CA ALA A 351 -1.38 -15.42 -26.59
C ALA A 351 -2.72 -14.77 -26.91
N ASN A 352 -3.79 -15.38 -26.45
CA ASN A 352 -5.13 -14.82 -26.52
C ASN A 352 -5.76 -14.90 -25.12
N LEU A 353 -5.95 -13.75 -24.51
CA LEU A 353 -6.58 -13.57 -23.21
C LEU A 353 -8.01 -13.06 -23.42
N ARG A 354 -8.97 -13.71 -22.83
CA ARG A 354 -10.36 -13.29 -22.79
C ARG A 354 -10.83 -13.20 -21.37
N ILE A 355 -11.27 -12.03 -20.99
CA ILE A 355 -11.86 -11.73 -19.68
C ILE A 355 -13.35 -11.46 -19.92
N ASP A 356 -14.20 -12.18 -19.24
CA ASP A 356 -15.65 -12.05 -19.34
C ASP A 356 -16.22 -11.88 -17.94
N SER A 357 -16.83 -10.72 -17.71
CA SER A 357 -17.60 -10.44 -16.49
C SER A 357 -16.81 -10.65 -15.19
N LEU A 358 -15.52 -10.34 -15.18
CA LEU A 358 -14.67 -10.44 -13.98
C LEU A 358 -14.97 -9.28 -13.03
N GLU A 359 -15.01 -9.57 -11.74
CA GLU A 359 -15.09 -8.58 -10.66
C GLU A 359 -13.71 -8.42 -9.99
N PRO A 360 -12.85 -7.51 -10.48
CA PRO A 360 -11.48 -7.37 -9.96
C PRO A 360 -11.39 -6.97 -8.50
N THR A 361 -12.42 -6.33 -7.93
CA THR A 361 -12.49 -6.00 -6.49
C THR A 361 -12.39 -7.20 -5.58
N HIS A 362 -12.74 -8.40 -6.06
CA HIS A 362 -12.51 -9.63 -5.30
C HIS A 362 -11.02 -9.96 -5.14
N PHE A 363 -10.16 -9.45 -6.03
CA PHE A 363 -8.71 -9.63 -6.01
C PHE A 363 -7.96 -8.40 -5.50
N MET A 364 -8.55 -7.22 -5.67
CA MET A 364 -8.04 -5.93 -5.24
C MET A 364 -9.16 -5.15 -4.51
N PRO A 365 -9.47 -5.51 -3.25
CA PRO A 365 -10.66 -4.99 -2.56
C PRO A 365 -10.60 -3.49 -2.28
N LYS A 366 -9.41 -2.89 -2.24
CA LYS A 366 -9.23 -1.43 -2.08
C LYS A 366 -9.22 -0.68 -3.42
N ASP A 367 -9.23 -1.39 -4.55
CA ASP A 367 -9.33 -0.79 -5.87
C ASP A 367 -10.80 -0.58 -6.24
N SER A 368 -11.03 0.45 -7.02
CA SER A 368 -12.37 0.79 -7.50
C SER A 368 -12.74 0.11 -8.83
N LEU A 369 -11.99 -0.89 -9.28
CA LEU A 369 -12.25 -1.65 -10.50
C LEU A 369 -13.30 -2.74 -10.25
N PHE A 370 -14.58 -2.40 -10.42
CA PHE A 370 -15.70 -3.28 -10.08
C PHE A 370 -16.05 -4.31 -11.14
N TRP A 371 -15.73 -4.04 -12.41
CA TRP A 371 -16.15 -4.88 -13.52
C TRP A 371 -15.19 -4.77 -14.69
N LEU A 372 -14.89 -5.90 -15.33
CA LEU A 372 -14.04 -5.94 -16.52
C LEU A 372 -14.49 -7.02 -17.51
N THR A 373 -14.72 -6.59 -18.75
CA THR A 373 -14.89 -7.47 -19.91
C THR A 373 -13.95 -7.00 -21.00
N ALA A 374 -12.94 -7.80 -21.33
CA ALA A 374 -11.89 -7.44 -22.26
C ALA A 374 -11.35 -8.65 -23.03
N SER A 375 -10.78 -8.42 -24.18
CA SER A 375 -9.99 -9.41 -24.91
C SER A 375 -8.69 -8.81 -25.39
N VAL A 376 -7.61 -9.61 -25.32
CA VAL A 376 -6.28 -9.21 -25.79
C VAL A 376 -5.69 -10.36 -26.58
N LYS A 377 -5.28 -10.09 -27.79
CA LYS A 377 -4.51 -10.99 -28.61
C LYS A 377 -3.11 -10.40 -28.79
N ALA A 378 -2.09 -11.20 -28.49
CA ALA A 378 -0.70 -10.81 -28.66
C ALA A 378 0.05 -11.89 -29.42
N GLU A 379 0.87 -11.49 -30.37
CA GLU A 379 1.77 -12.40 -31.10
C GLU A 379 3.10 -11.73 -31.32
N GLY A 380 4.17 -12.50 -31.33
CA GLY A 380 5.48 -11.90 -31.51
C GLY A 380 6.65 -12.88 -31.49
N ARG A 381 7.83 -12.28 -31.56
CA ARG A 381 9.11 -12.97 -31.48
C ARG A 381 10.13 -12.11 -30.76
N GLY A 382 10.84 -12.71 -29.79
CA GLY A 382 11.81 -11.99 -28.97
C GLY A 382 11.13 -11.31 -27.77
N THR A 383 11.92 -11.01 -26.75
CA THR A 383 11.46 -10.40 -25.50
C THR A 383 12.18 -9.08 -25.19
N ASP A 384 13.27 -8.78 -25.89
CA ASP A 384 14.02 -7.53 -25.74
C ASP A 384 13.46 -6.49 -26.73
N PRO A 385 12.74 -5.45 -26.26
CA PRO A 385 12.13 -4.43 -27.12
C PRO A 385 13.16 -3.57 -27.85
N PHE A 386 14.42 -3.56 -27.40
CA PHE A 386 15.52 -2.82 -28.00
C PHE A 386 16.25 -3.60 -29.08
N SER A 387 15.87 -4.84 -29.33
CA SER A 387 16.48 -5.67 -30.38
C SER A 387 15.74 -5.53 -31.70
N GLU A 388 16.44 -5.20 -32.78
CA GLU A 388 15.87 -5.15 -34.15
C GLU A 388 15.20 -6.46 -34.61
N ARG A 389 15.55 -7.59 -33.97
CA ARG A 389 14.98 -8.90 -34.26
C ARG A 389 13.67 -9.16 -33.57
N THR A 390 13.34 -8.35 -32.57
CA THR A 390 12.09 -8.44 -31.84
C THR A 390 10.97 -7.81 -32.64
N TRP A 391 9.88 -8.52 -32.75
CA TRP A 391 8.62 -7.99 -33.24
C TRP A 391 7.45 -8.48 -32.38
N ALA A 392 6.45 -7.66 -32.23
CA ALA A 392 5.23 -7.97 -31.50
C ALA A 392 4.04 -7.27 -32.13
N LYS A 393 2.88 -7.89 -32.04
CA LYS A 393 1.58 -7.28 -32.34
C LYS A 393 0.64 -7.54 -31.18
N LEU A 394 -0.16 -6.55 -30.88
CA LEU A 394 -1.19 -6.59 -29.83
C LEU A 394 -2.48 -6.04 -30.40
N ASP A 395 -3.57 -6.77 -30.24
CA ASP A 395 -4.94 -6.34 -30.55
C ASP A 395 -5.74 -6.50 -29.24
N GLY A 396 -6.17 -5.40 -28.69
CA GLY A 396 -6.90 -5.32 -27.43
C GLY A 396 -8.27 -4.69 -27.62
N LYS A 397 -9.27 -5.25 -26.98
CA LYS A 397 -10.60 -4.65 -26.92
C LYS A 397 -11.14 -4.69 -25.49
N ILE A 398 -11.49 -3.53 -24.97
CA ILE A 398 -12.23 -3.38 -23.73
C ILE A 398 -13.70 -3.17 -24.11
N SER A 399 -14.50 -4.19 -23.85
CA SER A 399 -15.94 -4.15 -24.15
C SER A 399 -16.72 -3.44 -23.06
N ASP A 400 -16.28 -3.59 -21.80
CA ASP A 400 -16.90 -2.96 -20.65
C ASP A 400 -15.93 -2.95 -19.47
N ILE A 401 -15.72 -1.79 -18.88
CA ILE A 401 -14.95 -1.58 -17.66
C ILE A 401 -15.69 -0.62 -16.75
N ARG A 402 -15.79 -0.97 -15.47
CA ARG A 402 -16.38 -0.12 -14.45
C ARG A 402 -15.38 0.17 -13.36
N TYR A 403 -15.00 1.43 -13.24
CA TYR A 403 -14.05 1.93 -12.24
C TYR A 403 -14.74 3.02 -11.39
N GLY A 404 -14.89 2.75 -10.08
CA GLY A 404 -15.68 3.61 -9.22
C GLY A 404 -17.13 3.71 -9.70
N ALA A 405 -17.64 4.91 -9.80
CA ALA A 405 -18.93 5.22 -10.37
C ALA A 405 -18.89 5.32 -11.91
N SER A 406 -17.70 5.29 -12.53
CA SER A 406 -17.49 5.46 -13.97
C SER A 406 -17.59 4.13 -14.70
N SER A 407 -18.17 4.14 -15.87
CA SER A 407 -18.12 3.03 -16.81
C SER A 407 -17.62 3.50 -18.16
N VAL A 408 -16.78 2.69 -18.82
CA VAL A 408 -16.25 2.95 -20.15
C VAL A 408 -16.39 1.68 -20.97
N SER A 409 -16.79 1.82 -22.22
CA SER A 409 -16.98 0.71 -23.15
C SER A 409 -16.45 1.05 -24.53
N ASP A 410 -16.37 0.04 -25.40
CA ASP A 410 -15.95 0.18 -26.80
C ASP A 410 -14.59 0.88 -27.00
N VAL A 411 -13.60 0.47 -26.24
CA VAL A 411 -12.20 0.89 -26.42
C VAL A 411 -11.42 -0.20 -27.14
N SER A 412 -10.73 0.14 -28.23
CA SER A 412 -9.77 -0.73 -28.93
C SER A 412 -8.36 -0.19 -28.77
N ILE A 413 -7.41 -1.11 -28.68
CA ILE A 413 -5.98 -0.82 -28.57
C ILE A 413 -5.23 -1.72 -29.54
N ASP A 414 -4.61 -1.12 -30.54
CA ASP A 414 -3.78 -1.81 -31.53
C ASP A 414 -2.32 -1.44 -31.30
N GLY A 415 -1.49 -2.44 -31.07
CA GLY A 415 -0.06 -2.26 -30.81
C GLY A 415 0.81 -3.04 -31.80
N SER A 416 1.91 -2.46 -32.21
CA SER A 416 2.94 -3.16 -32.98
C SER A 416 4.34 -2.68 -32.61
N LEU A 417 5.26 -3.63 -32.56
CA LEU A 417 6.69 -3.38 -32.43
C LEU A 417 7.39 -4.10 -33.59
N GLU A 418 8.10 -3.38 -34.43
CA GLU A 418 8.87 -3.96 -35.52
C GLU A 418 10.10 -3.09 -35.80
N LYS A 419 11.30 -3.71 -35.86
CA LYS A 419 12.56 -3.01 -36.08
C LYS A 419 12.74 -1.79 -35.18
N ASN A 420 12.54 -1.98 -33.89
CA ASN A 420 12.61 -0.96 -32.84
C ASN A 420 11.57 0.17 -32.96
N LEU A 421 10.63 0.09 -33.87
CA LEU A 421 9.51 1.02 -33.96
C LEU A 421 8.29 0.45 -33.27
N LEU A 422 7.93 1.07 -32.16
CA LEU A 422 6.69 0.82 -31.40
C LEU A 422 5.61 1.76 -31.96
N LYS A 423 4.45 1.20 -32.30
CA LYS A 423 3.23 1.94 -32.60
C LYS A 423 2.12 1.42 -31.70
N VAL A 424 1.36 2.32 -31.11
CA VAL A 424 0.17 1.99 -30.33
C VAL A 424 -0.94 2.97 -30.69
N ASP A 425 -2.05 2.44 -31.19
CA ASP A 425 -3.25 3.21 -31.51
C ASP A 425 -4.35 2.81 -30.54
N LEU A 426 -4.97 3.78 -29.87
CA LEU A 426 -6.13 3.61 -29.00
C LEU A 426 -7.29 4.40 -29.55
N LEU A 427 -8.39 3.71 -29.81
CA LEU A 427 -9.64 4.29 -30.26
C LEU A 427 -10.74 4.03 -29.25
N SER A 428 -11.29 5.07 -28.66
CA SER A 428 -12.48 5.01 -27.80
C SER A 428 -13.69 5.57 -28.55
N LYS A 429 -14.70 4.74 -28.72
CA LYS A 429 -15.99 5.14 -29.27
C LYS A 429 -17.05 5.45 -28.21
N TYR A 430 -16.65 5.37 -26.93
CA TYR A 430 -17.53 5.66 -25.81
C TYR A 430 -17.97 7.13 -25.84
N PRO A 431 -19.29 7.43 -25.82
CA PRO A 431 -19.77 8.80 -26.01
C PRO A 431 -19.25 9.81 -25.01
N LEU A 432 -19.02 9.39 -23.75
CA LEU A 432 -18.50 10.27 -22.70
C LEU A 432 -16.95 10.41 -22.71
N ALA A 433 -16.25 9.54 -23.46
CA ALA A 433 -14.79 9.57 -23.60
C ALA A 433 -14.39 9.20 -25.04
N LYS A 434 -14.83 9.99 -26.00
CA LYS A 434 -14.56 9.76 -27.43
C LYS A 434 -13.19 10.33 -27.79
N MET A 435 -12.25 9.46 -28.15
CA MET A 435 -10.88 9.86 -28.45
C MET A 435 -10.17 8.90 -29.38
N ASP A 436 -9.19 9.44 -30.09
CA ASP A 436 -8.22 8.72 -30.92
C ASP A 436 -6.82 9.10 -30.45
N VAL A 437 -6.03 8.11 -30.03
CA VAL A 437 -4.68 8.33 -29.49
C VAL A 437 -3.70 7.43 -30.21
N SER A 438 -2.68 8.03 -30.80
CA SER A 438 -1.58 7.33 -31.48
C SER A 438 -0.24 7.64 -30.82
N LEU A 439 0.47 6.59 -30.40
CA LEU A 439 1.83 6.65 -29.89
C LEU A 439 2.78 5.98 -30.90
N ASN A 440 3.80 6.68 -31.33
CA ASN A 440 4.90 6.15 -32.10
C ASN A 440 6.20 6.35 -31.33
N ALA A 441 6.98 5.28 -31.13
CA ALA A 441 8.26 5.40 -30.43
C ALA A 441 9.34 4.58 -31.12
N THR A 442 10.55 5.13 -31.17
CA THR A 442 11.75 4.43 -31.60
C THR A 442 12.54 4.01 -30.36
N LEU A 443 12.81 2.71 -30.22
CA LEU A 443 13.40 2.13 -29.03
C LEU A 443 14.84 1.67 -29.31
N HIS A 444 15.83 2.39 -28.79
CA HIS A 444 17.23 1.98 -28.75
C HIS A 444 17.71 1.92 -27.29
N LYS A 445 18.73 1.11 -27.00
CA LYS A 445 19.20 0.87 -25.62
C LYS A 445 19.59 2.13 -24.84
N HIS A 446 20.02 3.18 -25.55
CA HIS A 446 20.47 4.44 -24.95
C HIS A 446 19.75 5.65 -25.55
N GLU A 447 18.69 5.44 -26.29
CA GLU A 447 17.89 6.52 -26.87
C GLU A 447 16.49 6.02 -27.17
N VAL A 448 15.51 6.65 -26.56
CA VAL A 448 14.09 6.44 -26.86
C VAL A 448 13.52 7.77 -27.34
N LYS A 449 12.90 7.75 -28.50
CA LYS A 449 12.15 8.89 -29.04
C LYS A 449 10.71 8.47 -29.19
N ALA A 450 9.79 9.23 -28.58
CA ALA A 450 8.37 8.95 -28.60
C ALA A 450 7.58 10.17 -29.07
N MET A 451 6.55 9.93 -29.86
CA MET A 451 5.60 10.92 -30.32
C MET A 451 4.20 10.42 -30.00
N LEU A 452 3.44 11.20 -29.25
CA LEU A 452 2.05 10.96 -28.91
C LEU A 452 1.16 12.01 -29.57
N ILE A 453 0.14 11.56 -30.26
CA ILE A 453 -0.91 12.40 -30.84
C ILE A 453 -2.24 11.91 -30.23
N ALA A 454 -3.02 12.81 -29.65
CA ALA A 454 -4.35 12.49 -29.18
C ALA A 454 -5.36 13.53 -29.70
N ASP A 455 -6.43 13.04 -30.30
CA ASP A 455 -7.60 13.81 -30.67
C ASP A 455 -8.75 13.41 -29.75
N VAL A 456 -9.08 14.27 -28.80
CA VAL A 456 -10.15 14.07 -27.82
C VAL A 456 -11.35 14.88 -28.27
N GLU A 457 -12.30 14.20 -28.96
CA GLU A 457 -13.52 14.84 -29.42
C GLU A 457 -14.47 15.18 -28.28
N ASN A 458 -14.52 14.33 -27.24
CA ASN A 458 -15.31 14.57 -26.04
C ASN A 458 -14.75 13.79 -24.86
N ALA A 459 -14.57 14.46 -23.74
CA ALA A 459 -14.30 13.88 -22.42
C ALA A 459 -15.23 14.54 -21.41
N ASP A 460 -16.39 13.91 -21.13
CA ASP A 460 -17.35 14.35 -20.13
C ASP A 460 -16.97 13.81 -18.76
N LEU A 461 -16.18 14.57 -18.01
CA LEU A 461 -15.64 14.16 -16.71
C LEU A 461 -16.74 14.02 -15.64
N TYR A 462 -17.80 14.80 -15.74
CA TYR A 462 -18.96 14.67 -14.86
C TYR A 462 -19.81 13.44 -15.20
N GLY A 463 -20.10 13.22 -16.48
CA GLY A 463 -20.81 12.01 -16.93
C GLY A 463 -20.05 10.72 -16.62
N MET A 464 -18.72 10.79 -16.58
CA MET A 464 -17.85 9.69 -16.13
C MET A 464 -17.67 9.63 -14.60
N HIS A 465 -18.30 10.50 -13.81
CA HIS A 465 -18.18 10.61 -12.36
C HIS A 465 -16.75 10.90 -11.85
N LEU A 466 -15.92 11.50 -12.69
CA LEU A 466 -14.55 11.90 -12.32
C LEU A 466 -14.50 13.30 -11.67
N MET A 467 -15.56 14.08 -11.85
CA MET A 467 -15.73 15.40 -11.25
C MET A 467 -17.13 15.54 -10.63
N ALA A 468 -17.22 16.26 -9.51
CA ALA A 468 -18.49 16.52 -8.82
C ALA A 468 -19.38 17.54 -9.55
N ASN A 469 -18.79 18.40 -10.36
CA ASN A 469 -19.51 19.42 -11.14
C ASN A 469 -19.46 19.12 -12.63
N PRO A 470 -20.52 19.44 -13.40
CA PRO A 470 -20.53 19.23 -14.84
C PRO A 470 -19.36 19.90 -15.54
N PHE A 471 -18.56 19.11 -16.21
CA PHE A 471 -17.35 19.53 -16.91
C PHE A 471 -17.08 18.57 -18.06
N ALA A 472 -17.14 19.09 -19.28
CA ALA A 472 -16.75 18.34 -20.47
C ALA A 472 -15.68 19.11 -21.23
N THR A 473 -14.81 18.41 -21.92
CA THR A 473 -13.70 19.02 -22.66
C THR A 473 -13.39 18.28 -23.94
N SER A 474 -12.88 19.02 -24.92
CA SER A 474 -12.29 18.50 -26.16
C SER A 474 -10.96 19.18 -26.43
N PHE A 475 -10.00 18.49 -27.01
CA PHE A 475 -8.68 19.05 -27.32
C PHE A 475 -7.89 18.14 -28.27
N GLN A 476 -6.85 18.72 -28.85
CA GLN A 476 -5.82 18.00 -29.57
C GLN A 476 -4.50 18.11 -28.81
N LEU A 477 -3.89 16.97 -28.52
CA LEU A 477 -2.60 16.89 -27.85
C LEU A 477 -1.55 16.37 -28.83
N PHE A 478 -0.42 17.04 -28.86
CA PHE A 478 0.80 16.58 -29.48
C PHE A 478 1.92 16.58 -28.43
N ALA A 479 2.58 15.46 -28.27
CA ALA A 479 3.69 15.36 -27.34
C ALA A 479 4.86 14.61 -27.98
N GLU A 480 6.06 15.14 -27.81
CA GLU A 480 7.33 14.50 -28.16
C GLU A 480 8.17 14.30 -26.91
N ALA A 481 8.82 13.15 -26.81
CA ALA A 481 9.73 12.84 -25.73
C ALA A 481 10.98 12.18 -26.27
N GLU A 482 12.13 12.62 -25.77
CA GLU A 482 13.43 12.02 -26.05
C GLU A 482 14.12 11.72 -24.72
N SER A 483 14.66 10.50 -24.57
CA SER A 483 15.27 10.02 -23.34
C SER A 483 16.45 9.11 -23.67
N ASN A 484 17.55 9.25 -22.92
CA ASN A 484 18.64 8.28 -22.95
C ASN A 484 18.39 7.07 -22.01
N LEU A 485 17.20 7.02 -21.40
CA LEU A 485 16.80 6.07 -20.35
C LEU A 485 17.60 6.20 -19.04
N ASP A 486 18.23 7.35 -18.86
CA ASP A 486 19.00 7.72 -17.69
C ASP A 486 18.65 9.16 -17.29
N GLU A 487 19.61 10.07 -17.28
CA GLU A 487 19.45 11.43 -16.74
C GLU A 487 19.03 12.46 -17.81
N ASP A 488 19.34 12.21 -19.11
CA ASP A 488 18.99 13.12 -20.20
C ASP A 488 17.59 12.83 -20.74
N ASN A 489 16.66 13.73 -20.47
CA ASN A 489 15.27 13.61 -20.91
C ASN A 489 14.76 14.97 -21.41
N THR A 490 14.07 14.95 -22.53
CA THR A 490 13.36 16.12 -23.08
C THR A 490 11.92 15.74 -23.35
N ILE A 491 10.98 16.59 -22.98
CA ILE A 491 9.54 16.42 -23.21
C ILE A 491 8.97 17.73 -23.71
N ASP A 492 8.35 17.69 -24.89
CA ASP A 492 7.62 18.78 -25.49
C ASP A 492 6.15 18.41 -25.63
N VAL A 493 5.25 19.20 -25.07
CA VAL A 493 3.80 18.98 -25.16
C VAL A 493 3.13 20.24 -25.68
N THR A 494 2.26 20.06 -26.67
CA THR A 494 1.37 21.09 -27.17
C THR A 494 -0.08 20.60 -27.10
N LEU A 495 -0.94 21.33 -26.40
CA LEU A 495 -2.37 21.09 -26.36
C LEU A 495 -3.07 22.27 -27.00
N GLY A 496 -3.74 22.01 -28.11
CA GLY A 496 -4.45 23.00 -28.89
C GLY A 496 -5.92 22.64 -29.13
N ASN A 497 -6.61 23.48 -29.86
CA ASN A 497 -8.06 23.32 -30.15
C ASN A 497 -8.90 22.97 -28.91
N TRP A 498 -8.49 23.51 -27.78
CA TRP A 498 -9.05 23.19 -26.48
C TRP A 498 -10.37 23.91 -26.26
N GLU A 499 -11.42 23.16 -25.95
CA GLU A 499 -12.72 23.68 -25.55
C GLU A 499 -13.15 23.06 -24.24
N VAL A 500 -13.63 23.86 -23.33
CA VAL A 500 -14.21 23.45 -22.05
C VAL A 500 -15.65 23.88 -21.99
N VAL A 501 -16.54 22.95 -21.64
CA VAL A 501 -17.97 23.17 -21.52
C VAL A 501 -18.40 22.93 -20.08
N THR A 502 -19.02 23.95 -19.49
CA THR A 502 -19.65 23.89 -18.16
C THR A 502 -21.13 24.32 -18.29
N PRO A 503 -22.00 24.05 -17.29
CA PRO A 503 -23.41 24.47 -17.36
C PRO A 503 -23.59 25.99 -17.51
N LYS A 504 -22.60 26.77 -17.04
CA LYS A 504 -22.69 28.23 -17.03
C LYS A 504 -22.17 28.86 -18.32
N GLN A 505 -21.12 28.29 -18.89
CA GLN A 505 -20.47 28.80 -20.10
C GLN A 505 -19.55 27.78 -20.75
N SER A 506 -19.29 27.97 -22.05
CA SER A 506 -18.16 27.35 -22.73
C SER A 506 -17.07 28.38 -22.99
N PHE A 507 -15.81 27.94 -22.94
CA PHE A 507 -14.67 28.77 -23.25
C PHE A 507 -13.60 27.99 -23.97
N LYS A 508 -12.77 28.69 -24.74
CA LYS A 508 -11.65 28.10 -25.50
C LYS A 508 -10.34 28.65 -24.96
N PRO A 509 -9.70 27.91 -24.04
CA PRO A 509 -8.40 28.30 -23.55
C PRO A 509 -7.37 28.45 -24.65
N LYS A 510 -6.36 29.28 -24.43
CA LYS A 510 -5.22 29.38 -25.34
C LYS A 510 -4.46 28.07 -25.39
N THR A 511 -3.73 27.88 -26.48
CA THR A 511 -2.81 26.75 -26.65
C THR A 511 -1.87 26.64 -25.46
N LEU A 512 -1.78 25.45 -24.90
CA LEU A 512 -0.86 25.13 -23.83
C LEU A 512 0.40 24.51 -24.44
N THR A 513 1.56 24.97 -23.99
CA THR A 513 2.85 24.37 -24.30
C THR A 513 3.62 24.05 -23.04
N LEU A 514 4.18 22.88 -22.96
CA LEU A 514 5.11 22.44 -21.93
C LEU A 514 6.41 22.02 -22.62
N HIS A 515 7.51 22.59 -22.17
CA HIS A 515 8.84 22.16 -22.52
C HIS A 515 9.60 21.82 -21.25
N ALA A 516 10.01 20.57 -21.12
CA ALA A 516 10.76 20.07 -19.99
C ALA A 516 12.06 19.41 -20.47
N ARG A 517 13.16 19.81 -19.88
CA ARG A 517 14.47 19.21 -20.12
C ARG A 517 15.16 18.97 -18.79
N THR A 518 15.68 17.77 -18.64
CA THR A 518 16.57 17.42 -17.53
C THR A 518 17.80 16.72 -18.05
N ASP A 519 18.93 17.03 -17.47
CA ASP A 519 20.21 16.36 -17.68
C ASP A 519 20.88 16.13 -16.31
N ILE A 520 22.11 15.62 -16.27
CA ILE A 520 22.81 15.28 -15.05
C ILE A 520 22.94 16.46 -14.07
N ASP A 521 23.10 17.67 -14.61
CA ASP A 521 23.41 18.87 -13.84
C ASP A 521 22.22 19.84 -13.71
N THR A 522 21.23 19.72 -14.59
CA THR A 522 20.17 20.73 -14.68
C THR A 522 18.79 20.15 -14.98
N THR A 523 17.80 20.81 -14.42
CA THR A 523 16.39 20.61 -14.80
C THR A 523 15.76 21.96 -15.14
N ARG A 524 15.10 22.03 -16.28
CA ARG A 524 14.32 23.20 -16.68
C ARG A 524 12.96 22.75 -17.21
N VAL A 525 11.91 23.30 -16.62
CA VAL A 525 10.53 23.11 -17.08
C VAL A 525 9.93 24.46 -17.35
N SER A 526 9.37 24.66 -18.51
CA SER A 526 8.59 25.84 -18.87
C SER A 526 7.22 25.43 -19.38
N PHE A 527 6.20 26.02 -18.79
CA PHE A 527 4.81 25.80 -19.12
C PHE A 527 4.18 27.15 -19.48
N HIS A 528 3.50 27.22 -20.62
CA HIS A 528 2.83 28.42 -21.08
C HIS A 528 1.41 28.10 -21.57
N ALA A 529 0.45 28.92 -21.20
CA ALA A 529 -0.92 28.84 -21.72
C ALA A 529 -1.55 30.25 -21.72
N GLY A 530 -1.47 30.94 -22.85
CA GLY A 530 -1.79 32.35 -22.93
C GLY A 530 -0.79 33.20 -22.15
N ASP A 531 -1.28 33.97 -21.17
CA ASP A 531 -0.42 34.76 -20.28
C ASP A 531 -0.05 34.06 -18.95
N LEU A 532 -0.44 32.77 -18.81
CA LEU A 532 0.08 31.89 -17.77
C LEU A 532 1.46 31.39 -18.18
N GLY A 533 2.46 31.72 -17.39
CA GLY A 533 3.81 31.18 -17.46
C GLY A 533 4.22 30.55 -16.16
N ILE A 534 4.74 29.30 -16.21
CA ILE A 534 5.36 28.63 -15.09
C ILE A 534 6.75 28.19 -15.53
N ILE A 535 7.78 28.62 -14.81
CA ILE A 535 9.16 28.25 -15.06
C ILE A 535 9.74 27.62 -13.81
N LEU A 536 10.21 26.39 -13.94
CA LEU A 536 10.96 25.69 -12.92
C LEU A 536 12.38 25.48 -13.42
N THR A 537 13.37 25.86 -12.65
CA THR A 537 14.78 25.52 -12.90
C THR A 537 15.40 24.91 -11.66
N GLY A 538 16.25 23.93 -11.85
CA GLY A 538 17.00 23.26 -10.80
C GLY A 538 18.43 22.98 -11.24
N ASN A 539 19.38 23.00 -10.33
CA ASN A 539 20.80 22.72 -10.56
C ASN A 539 21.10 21.25 -10.20
N ASP A 540 20.28 20.34 -10.70
CA ASP A 540 20.41 18.89 -10.54
C ASP A 540 19.41 18.20 -11.49
N CYS A 541 19.55 16.91 -11.74
CA CYS A 541 18.56 16.15 -12.50
C CYS A 541 17.23 16.03 -11.72
N ILE A 542 16.14 15.87 -12.44
CA ILE A 542 14.79 15.80 -11.86
C ILE A 542 14.62 14.66 -10.83
N HIS A 543 15.31 13.55 -11.05
CA HIS A 543 15.29 12.40 -10.13
C HIS A 543 15.88 12.79 -8.77
N HIS A 544 17.06 13.40 -8.74
CA HIS A 544 17.71 13.85 -7.51
C HIS A 544 16.92 14.96 -6.81
N ILE A 545 16.34 15.91 -7.58
CA ILE A 545 15.46 16.95 -7.03
C ILE A 545 14.27 16.30 -6.32
N THR A 546 13.63 15.34 -6.95
CA THR A 546 12.48 14.63 -6.40
C THR A 546 12.85 13.81 -5.16
N GLU A 547 13.99 13.14 -5.18
CA GLU A 547 14.52 12.39 -4.03
C GLU A 547 14.79 13.30 -2.83
N LYS A 548 15.44 14.46 -3.05
CA LYS A 548 15.69 15.46 -2.01
C LYS A 548 14.39 16.02 -1.43
N LEU A 549 13.41 16.36 -2.27
CA LEU A 549 12.09 16.82 -1.81
C LEU A 549 11.35 15.75 -1.00
N THR A 550 11.42 14.50 -1.42
CA THR A 550 10.83 13.37 -0.69
C THR A 550 11.49 13.16 0.67
N LYS A 551 12.82 13.25 0.75
CA LYS A 551 13.56 13.20 2.02
C LYS A 551 13.16 14.32 2.95
N VAL A 552 13.10 15.56 2.45
CA VAL A 552 12.66 16.72 3.23
C VAL A 552 11.24 16.52 3.77
N SER A 553 10.31 16.06 2.92
CA SER A 553 8.93 15.78 3.33
C SER A 553 8.86 14.71 4.43
N ASN A 554 9.57 13.60 4.24
CA ASN A 554 9.60 12.50 5.21
C ASN A 554 10.23 12.96 6.54
N ASP A 555 11.32 13.73 6.50
CA ASP A 555 11.96 14.25 7.69
C ASP A 555 11.08 15.24 8.44
N ILE A 556 10.31 16.07 7.73
CA ILE A 556 9.30 16.96 8.35
C ILE A 556 8.26 16.11 9.10
N THR A 557 7.72 15.08 8.45
CA THR A 557 6.72 14.20 9.06
C THR A 557 7.29 13.51 10.30
N LEU A 558 8.47 12.92 10.20
CA LEU A 558 9.14 12.26 11.33
C LEU A 558 9.44 13.21 12.50
N GLN A 559 9.85 14.45 12.21
CA GLN A 559 10.09 15.46 13.24
C GLN A 559 8.79 15.88 13.92
N LEU A 560 7.71 16.05 13.16
CA LEU A 560 6.39 16.37 13.71
C LEU A 560 5.86 15.24 14.59
N GLU A 561 5.98 14.00 14.18
CA GLU A 561 5.56 12.81 14.95
C GLU A 561 6.37 12.64 16.24
N ARG A 562 7.68 12.83 16.17
CA ARG A 562 8.58 12.62 17.32
C ARG A 562 8.61 13.79 18.27
N ASP A 563 8.70 15.00 17.73
CA ASP A 563 9.04 16.21 18.48
C ASP A 563 7.94 17.27 18.49
N SER A 564 6.86 17.08 17.71
CA SER A 564 5.79 18.06 17.47
C SER A 564 6.30 19.44 17.00
N THR A 565 7.55 19.51 16.55
CA THR A 565 8.20 20.72 16.01
C THR A 565 9.16 20.33 14.90
N VAL A 566 9.38 21.27 13.96
CA VAL A 566 10.28 21.07 12.82
C VAL A 566 11.56 21.89 13.04
N ASN A 567 12.71 21.25 12.94
CA ASN A 567 14.01 21.90 12.92
C ASN A 567 14.43 22.15 11.47
N LEU A 568 14.21 23.38 11.02
CA LEU A 568 14.51 23.81 9.65
C LEU A 568 16.01 23.87 9.33
N GLU A 569 16.87 24.02 10.32
CA GLU A 569 18.33 24.01 10.11
C GLU A 569 18.85 22.63 9.69
N ILE A 570 18.27 21.56 10.24
CA ILE A 570 18.60 20.18 9.84
C ILE A 570 18.10 19.88 8.43
N LEU A 571 16.95 20.45 8.05
CA LEU A 571 16.35 20.26 6.74
C LEU A 571 17.05 21.05 5.64
N ARG A 572 17.63 22.19 5.97
CA ARG A 572 18.23 23.11 5.01
C ARG A 572 19.29 22.46 4.10
N PRO A 573 20.24 21.64 4.59
CA PRO A 573 21.21 20.95 3.74
C PRO A 573 20.60 19.94 2.78
N LEU A 574 19.36 19.49 3.04
CA LEU A 574 18.64 18.52 2.20
C LEU A 574 17.82 19.20 1.09
N LEU A 575 17.68 20.52 1.14
CA LEU A 575 16.91 21.27 0.13
C LEU A 575 17.58 21.14 -1.25
N PRO A 576 16.81 20.91 -2.33
CA PRO A 576 17.35 21.07 -3.68
C PRO A 576 17.62 22.53 -4.00
N ASP A 577 18.55 22.79 -4.90
CA ASP A 577 18.76 24.12 -5.46
C ASP A 577 17.82 24.29 -6.66
N MET A 578 16.73 25.02 -6.46
CA MET A 578 15.69 25.20 -7.47
C MET A 578 14.99 26.56 -7.36
N TYR A 579 14.50 27.02 -8.50
CA TYR A 579 13.72 28.24 -8.64
C TYR A 579 12.41 27.95 -9.39
N LEU A 580 11.31 28.44 -8.84
CA LEU A 580 9.98 28.41 -9.44
C LEU A 580 9.45 29.82 -9.63
N GLU A 581 9.04 30.12 -10.86
CA GLU A 581 8.35 31.37 -11.20
C GLU A 581 6.96 31.03 -11.75
N VAL A 582 5.93 31.70 -11.24
CA VAL A 582 4.55 31.62 -11.75
C VAL A 582 4.04 33.02 -12.04
N ARG A 583 3.55 33.24 -13.24
CA ARG A 583 2.87 34.48 -13.66
C ARG A 583 1.58 34.13 -14.39
N ALA A 584 0.50 34.81 -14.04
CA ALA A 584 -0.79 34.66 -14.73
C ALA A 584 -1.51 36.00 -14.77
N GLY A 585 -2.05 36.32 -15.92
CA GLY A 585 -2.97 37.43 -16.12
C GLY A 585 -4.40 36.96 -16.36
N GLN A 586 -5.09 37.57 -17.31
CA GLN A 586 -6.52 37.35 -17.56
C GLN A 586 -6.81 36.53 -18.83
N ASP A 587 -5.78 36.07 -19.55
CA ASP A 587 -5.92 35.33 -20.79
C ASP A 587 -5.26 33.95 -20.67
N ASN A 588 -5.79 33.12 -19.76
CA ASN A 588 -5.26 31.78 -19.49
C ASN A 588 -6.34 30.80 -18.96
N PRO A 589 -6.09 29.49 -18.99
CA PRO A 589 -7.06 28.47 -18.55
C PRO A 589 -7.51 28.61 -17.10
N ILE A 590 -6.60 29.01 -16.18
CA ILE A 590 -6.92 29.18 -14.76
C ILE A 590 -7.92 30.33 -14.60
N TYR A 591 -7.67 31.48 -15.26
CA TYR A 591 -8.58 32.60 -15.25
C TYR A 591 -9.95 32.22 -15.82
N ASN A 592 -9.98 31.57 -16.99
CA ASN A 592 -11.24 31.13 -17.62
C ASN A 592 -12.04 30.20 -16.68
N TYR A 593 -11.38 29.28 -15.99
CA TYR A 593 -12.04 28.39 -15.02
C TYR A 593 -12.58 29.15 -13.81
N LEU A 594 -11.80 30.06 -13.23
CA LEU A 594 -12.22 30.89 -12.10
C LEU A 594 -13.40 31.81 -12.44
N GLN A 595 -13.49 32.31 -13.68
CA GLN A 595 -14.63 33.07 -14.17
C GLN A 595 -15.96 32.30 -14.07
N THR A 596 -15.95 30.98 -14.16
CA THR A 596 -17.15 30.15 -13.97
C THR A 596 -17.72 30.26 -12.55
N TYR A 597 -16.89 30.68 -11.58
CA TYR A 597 -17.25 30.91 -10.17
C TYR A 597 -17.36 32.43 -9.86
N TYR A 598 -17.39 33.30 -10.87
CA TYR A 598 -17.41 34.75 -10.74
C TYR A 598 -16.19 35.31 -10.00
N VAL A 599 -15.06 34.62 -10.05
CA VAL A 599 -13.79 35.08 -9.49
C VAL A 599 -13.00 35.75 -10.59
N ASP A 600 -12.63 36.98 -10.37
CA ASP A 600 -11.82 37.82 -11.28
C ASP A 600 -10.52 38.23 -10.60
N PHE A 601 -9.44 38.35 -11.33
CA PHE A 601 -8.18 38.93 -10.86
C PHE A 601 -7.44 39.60 -12.02
N LYS A 602 -6.60 40.55 -11.74
CA LYS A 602 -5.78 41.22 -12.75
C LYS A 602 -4.52 40.45 -13.06
N SER A 603 -3.80 40.00 -12.03
CA SER A 603 -2.60 39.22 -12.21
C SER A 603 -2.23 38.45 -10.94
N ILE A 604 -1.57 37.33 -11.13
CA ILE A 604 -0.91 36.49 -10.10
C ILE A 604 0.57 36.45 -10.44
N ALA A 605 1.44 36.65 -9.46
CA ALA A 605 2.88 36.44 -9.57
C ALA A 605 3.39 35.73 -8.33
N MET A 606 4.24 34.73 -8.53
CA MET A 606 4.93 34.00 -7.45
C MET A 606 6.35 33.68 -7.88
N ASN A 607 7.30 33.92 -6.99
CA ASN A 607 8.67 33.42 -7.13
C ASN A 607 9.00 32.65 -5.88
N ALA A 608 9.51 31.43 -6.03
CA ALA A 608 9.99 30.60 -4.94
C ALA A 608 11.39 30.10 -5.26
N TYR A 609 12.24 30.11 -4.26
CA TYR A 609 13.61 29.68 -4.37
C TYR A 609 13.96 28.78 -3.17
N THR A 610 14.67 27.71 -3.43
CA THR A 610 15.22 26.84 -2.38
C THR A 610 16.66 26.52 -2.66
N SER A 611 17.52 26.48 -1.64
CA SER A 611 18.87 25.95 -1.75
C SER A 611 19.43 25.55 -0.38
N PRO A 612 20.45 24.66 -0.34
CA PRO A 612 21.16 24.34 0.91
C PRO A 612 21.84 25.55 1.55
N GLU A 613 22.26 26.55 0.74
CA GLU A 613 23.00 27.72 1.23
C GLU A 613 22.07 28.80 1.79
N THR A 614 20.96 29.08 1.10
CA THR A 614 20.07 30.21 1.43
C THR A 614 18.76 29.79 2.07
N GLY A 615 18.45 28.48 2.08
CA GLY A 615 17.18 27.98 2.60
C GLY A 615 16.02 28.24 1.64
N ILE A 616 14.84 28.49 2.20
CA ILE A 616 13.58 28.71 1.48
C ILE A 616 13.29 30.22 1.39
N ARG A 617 12.95 30.70 0.20
CA ARG A 617 12.42 32.02 -0.03
C ARG A 617 11.24 31.97 -0.99
N MET A 618 10.16 32.67 -0.70
CA MET A 618 8.98 32.78 -1.55
C MET A 618 8.40 34.18 -1.46
N ASP A 619 8.03 34.71 -2.63
CA ASP A 619 7.28 35.95 -2.76
C ASP A 619 6.08 35.67 -3.68
N ALA A 620 4.86 35.96 -3.21
CA ALA A 620 3.64 35.75 -3.99
C ALA A 620 2.74 36.97 -3.90
N SER A 621 2.07 37.30 -5.00
CA SER A 621 1.13 38.43 -5.04
C SER A 621 -0.04 38.15 -5.99
N ILE A 622 -1.22 38.59 -5.60
CA ILE A 622 -2.44 38.63 -6.41
C ILE A 622 -2.94 40.07 -6.43
N TYR A 623 -3.23 40.58 -7.62
CA TYR A 623 -3.71 41.92 -7.80
C TYR A 623 -5.16 41.94 -8.30
N ASP A 624 -5.94 42.92 -7.76
CA ASP A 624 -7.33 43.17 -8.12
C ASP A 624 -8.22 41.91 -8.11
N LEU A 625 -8.14 41.11 -7.03
CA LEU A 625 -9.01 39.95 -6.83
C LEU A 625 -10.43 40.40 -6.55
N ALA A 626 -11.41 39.93 -7.30
CA ALA A 626 -12.81 40.24 -7.12
C ALA A 626 -13.69 39.00 -7.18
N ARG A 627 -14.73 38.99 -6.36
CA ARG A 627 -15.80 37.97 -6.41
C ARG A 627 -17.09 38.66 -5.94
N ASP A 628 -18.11 38.62 -6.79
CA ASP A 628 -19.38 39.31 -6.53
C ASP A 628 -19.18 40.80 -6.17
N THR A 629 -19.57 41.19 -4.97
CA THR A 629 -19.40 42.56 -4.46
C THR A 629 -18.07 42.79 -3.74
N MET A 630 -17.32 41.71 -3.41
CA MET A 630 -16.04 41.78 -2.72
C MET A 630 -14.91 42.05 -3.71
N GLN A 631 -14.06 43.02 -3.39
CA GLN A 631 -12.88 43.34 -4.16
C GLN A 631 -11.69 43.63 -3.23
N ILE A 632 -10.57 42.98 -3.53
CA ILE A 632 -9.29 43.10 -2.84
C ILE A 632 -8.28 43.65 -3.87
N ASP A 633 -7.58 44.72 -3.54
CA ASP A 633 -6.64 45.35 -4.47
C ASP A 633 -5.33 44.55 -4.56
N THR A 634 -4.84 44.04 -3.41
CA THR A 634 -3.59 43.29 -3.37
C THR A 634 -3.62 42.25 -2.26
N ILE A 635 -3.22 41.03 -2.58
CA ILE A 635 -2.83 40.03 -1.61
C ILE A 635 -1.34 39.79 -1.80
N ARG A 636 -0.56 39.81 -0.74
CA ARG A 636 0.87 39.51 -0.73
C ARG A 636 1.18 38.43 0.28
N ALA A 637 2.08 37.50 -0.06
CA ALA A 637 2.65 36.52 0.87
C ALA A 637 4.15 36.48 0.65
N GLU A 638 4.91 36.51 1.75
CA GLU A 638 6.36 36.44 1.73
C GLU A 638 6.82 35.38 2.75
N MET A 639 7.85 34.67 2.39
CA MET A 639 8.47 33.65 3.25
C MET A 639 9.98 33.72 3.06
N HIS A 640 10.71 33.73 4.14
CA HIS A 640 12.17 33.78 4.11
C HIS A 640 12.78 32.97 5.25
N GLN A 641 13.68 32.07 4.93
CA GLN A 641 14.47 31.34 5.93
C GLN A 641 15.76 32.11 6.24
N ASP A 642 15.96 32.46 7.49
CA ASP A 642 17.23 32.96 8.01
C ASP A 642 18.05 31.85 8.70
N SER A 643 19.15 32.21 9.38
CA SER A 643 19.97 31.27 10.15
C SER A 643 19.28 30.72 11.41
N LEU A 644 18.15 31.24 11.82
CA LEU A 644 17.45 30.87 13.05
C LEU A 644 16.11 30.20 12.80
N GLY A 645 15.57 30.28 11.59
CA GLY A 645 14.29 29.64 11.23
C GLY A 645 13.61 30.28 10.04
N LEU A 646 12.30 30.19 9.97
CA LEU A 646 11.44 30.67 8.89
C LEU A 646 10.64 31.89 9.35
N LEU A 647 10.78 32.98 8.64
CA LEU A 647 9.95 34.18 8.74
C LEU A 647 8.88 34.11 7.66
N TYR A 648 7.65 34.49 7.99
CA TYR A 648 6.56 34.53 7.02
C TYR A 648 5.66 35.74 7.27
N SER A 649 5.08 36.24 6.19
CA SER A 649 4.06 37.30 6.23
C SER A 649 3.03 37.09 5.12
N ALA A 650 1.78 37.43 5.41
CA ALA A 650 0.70 37.51 4.44
C ALA A 650 -0.09 38.79 4.69
N GLN A 651 -0.40 39.53 3.64
CA GLN A 651 -1.10 40.79 3.73
C GLN A 651 -2.19 40.92 2.68
N VAL A 652 -3.32 41.41 3.07
CA VAL A 652 -4.46 41.77 2.23
C VAL A 652 -4.66 43.29 2.30
N ILE A 653 -4.68 43.96 1.15
CA ILE A 653 -4.78 45.40 1.04
C ILE A 653 -5.95 45.76 0.14
N LYS A 654 -6.80 46.64 0.62
CA LYS A 654 -7.83 47.30 -0.14
C LYS A 654 -7.68 48.81 0.01
N ASN A 655 -7.27 49.49 -1.04
CA ASN A 655 -7.02 50.96 -1.03
C ASN A 655 -8.09 51.74 -1.80
N LYS A 656 -8.83 51.08 -2.70
CA LYS A 656 -9.76 51.76 -3.61
C LYS A 656 -11.15 51.84 -2.97
N TYR A 657 -11.65 53.07 -2.83
CA TYR A 657 -13.07 53.32 -2.50
C TYR A 657 -13.95 52.86 -3.67
N ARG A 658 -14.64 51.75 -3.49
CA ARG A 658 -15.76 51.33 -4.33
C ARG A 658 -16.92 51.01 -3.40
N GLN A 659 -17.50 49.88 -3.43
CA GLN A 659 -18.59 49.51 -2.53
C GLN A 659 -18.15 49.26 -1.07
N GLN A 660 -16.86 49.05 -0.84
CA GLN A 660 -16.29 48.69 0.47
C GLN A 660 -15.25 49.71 0.93
N GLN A 661 -15.15 49.92 2.24
CA GLN A 661 -14.14 50.79 2.85
C GLN A 661 -12.72 50.25 2.63
N PRO A 662 -11.72 51.12 2.45
CA PRO A 662 -10.31 50.70 2.44
C PRO A 662 -9.91 50.06 3.76
N PHE A 663 -9.01 49.08 3.69
CA PHE A 663 -8.40 48.43 4.86
C PHE A 663 -7.09 47.76 4.48
N SER A 664 -6.29 47.44 5.48
CA SER A 664 -5.22 46.46 5.36
C SER A 664 -5.31 45.45 6.51
N ALA A 665 -5.17 44.19 6.20
CA ALA A 665 -5.12 43.11 7.18
C ALA A 665 -3.94 42.23 6.87
N GLY A 666 -3.36 41.60 7.87
CA GLY A 666 -2.26 40.67 7.62
C GLY A 666 -1.94 39.80 8.81
N LEU A 667 -1.10 38.82 8.51
CA LEU A 667 -0.53 37.88 9.41
C LEU A 667 0.98 37.90 9.20
N ASP A 668 1.77 38.06 10.25
CA ASP A 668 3.21 37.86 10.20
C ASP A 668 3.68 37.04 11.40
N GLY A 669 4.81 36.38 11.25
CA GLY A 669 5.35 35.55 12.30
C GLY A 669 6.61 34.80 11.90
N GLN A 670 7.02 33.91 12.79
CA GLN A 670 8.20 33.08 12.61
C GLN A 670 7.99 31.65 13.14
N ILE A 671 8.69 30.72 12.54
CA ILE A 671 8.82 29.35 13.00
C ILE A 671 10.30 29.08 13.26
N ARG A 672 10.65 28.79 14.52
CA ARG A 672 12.00 28.47 14.95
C ARG A 672 12.02 27.13 15.67
N TYR A 673 13.21 26.56 15.84
CA TYR A 673 13.30 25.37 16.67
C TYR A 673 12.84 25.66 18.10
N GLY A 674 11.80 24.95 18.51
CA GLY A 674 11.22 25.05 19.84
C GLY A 674 10.12 26.10 20.03
N PHE A 675 9.87 26.98 19.07
CA PHE A 675 8.71 27.86 19.11
C PHE A 675 8.24 28.36 17.74
N GLY A 676 6.99 28.74 17.67
CA GLY A 676 6.42 29.51 16.56
C GLY A 676 5.54 30.62 17.06
N ASP A 677 5.50 31.74 16.35
CA ASP A 677 4.57 32.83 16.64
C ASP A 677 3.85 33.29 15.39
N ALA A 678 2.66 33.86 15.59
CA ALA A 678 1.83 34.45 14.56
C ALA A 678 1.17 35.71 15.13
N ARG A 679 1.23 36.82 14.39
CA ARG A 679 0.62 38.07 14.74
C ARG A 679 -0.36 38.52 13.67
N LEU A 680 -1.63 38.63 14.02
CA LEU A 680 -2.71 39.16 13.20
C LEU A 680 -2.84 40.67 13.41
N TYR A 681 -3.02 41.41 12.33
CA TYR A 681 -3.35 42.83 12.39
C TYR A 681 -4.40 43.22 11.36
N PHE A 682 -5.20 44.23 11.70
CA PHE A 682 -6.15 44.87 10.82
C PHE A 682 -6.06 46.38 11.03
N LYS A 683 -6.01 47.16 9.95
CA LYS A 683 -6.04 48.61 9.94
C LYS A 683 -7.14 49.09 9.00
N ASP A 684 -7.86 50.12 9.42
CA ASP A 684 -8.88 50.75 8.59
C ASP A 684 -8.26 51.64 7.48
N GLY A 685 -9.11 52.27 6.67
CA GLY A 685 -8.68 53.17 5.60
C GLY A 685 -7.99 54.42 6.04
N LYS A 686 -8.04 54.80 7.33
CA LYS A 686 -7.31 55.92 7.93
C LYS A 686 -5.98 55.47 8.50
N GLY A 687 -5.70 54.19 8.54
CA GLY A 687 -4.51 53.60 9.14
C GLY A 687 -4.64 53.37 10.65
N GLU A 688 -5.84 53.50 11.22
CA GLU A 688 -6.11 53.18 12.62
C GLU A 688 -6.12 51.66 12.79
N THR A 689 -5.47 51.18 13.85
CA THR A 689 -5.38 49.72 14.12
C THR A 689 -6.65 49.25 14.80
N GLY A 690 -7.40 48.41 14.12
CA GLY A 690 -8.61 47.78 14.62
C GLY A 690 -8.41 46.42 15.25
N LEU A 691 -7.36 45.67 14.83
CA LEU A 691 -6.93 44.40 15.42
C LEU A 691 -5.41 44.38 15.49
N LEU A 692 -4.88 44.00 16.62
CA LEU A 692 -3.48 43.61 16.80
C LEU A 692 -3.40 42.57 17.90
N LEU A 693 -3.19 41.32 17.53
CA LEU A 693 -3.14 40.20 18.47
C LEU A 693 -2.18 39.14 17.92
N GLY A 694 -1.30 38.65 18.75
CA GLY A 694 -0.38 37.56 18.42
C GLY A 694 -0.53 36.38 19.38
N ILE A 695 -0.20 35.24 18.86
CA ILE A 695 -0.06 34.00 19.64
C ILE A 695 1.33 33.44 19.40
N ARG A 696 1.96 32.99 20.48
CA ARG A 696 3.22 32.28 20.45
C ARG A 696 3.04 30.91 21.09
N ALA A 697 3.56 29.88 20.44
CA ALA A 697 3.58 28.50 20.91
C ALA A 697 5.03 28.10 21.17
N ASP A 698 5.39 27.86 22.42
CA ASP A 698 6.70 27.37 22.84
C ASP A 698 6.64 25.90 23.20
N LYS A 699 7.55 25.10 22.66
CA LYS A 699 7.71 23.71 23.04
C LYS A 699 8.25 23.62 24.45
N ILE A 700 7.62 22.84 25.30
CA ILE A 700 8.07 22.52 26.64
C ILE A 700 8.29 21.01 26.79
N GLN A 701 8.82 20.56 27.92
CA GLN A 701 8.94 19.14 28.19
C GLN A 701 7.55 18.51 28.29
N ASN A 702 7.26 17.58 27.37
CA ASN A 702 5.97 16.89 27.25
C ASN A 702 4.75 17.77 26.91
N GLY A 703 4.91 18.86 26.11
CA GLY A 703 3.77 19.65 25.71
C GLY A 703 4.10 20.93 24.97
N VAL A 704 3.09 21.78 24.83
CA VAL A 704 3.20 23.10 24.20
C VAL A 704 2.61 24.15 25.12
N LYS A 705 3.33 25.26 25.29
CA LYS A 705 2.87 26.45 26.02
C LYS A 705 2.50 27.55 25.03
N PHE A 706 1.28 27.95 25.05
CA PHE A 706 0.77 29.10 24.29
C PHE A 706 0.72 30.34 25.16
N HIS A 707 1.06 31.51 24.59
CA HIS A 707 0.80 32.79 25.20
C HIS A 707 0.47 33.85 24.15
N LEU A 708 -0.31 34.85 24.54
CA LEU A 708 -0.69 35.96 23.69
C LEU A 708 0.28 37.12 23.85
N PHE A 709 0.41 37.94 22.82
CA PHE A 709 1.18 39.20 22.81
C PHE A 709 0.53 40.19 21.82
N PRO A 710 0.86 41.51 21.83
CA PRO A 710 1.61 42.24 22.87
C PRO A 710 0.83 42.37 24.18
N ASP A 711 1.42 42.98 25.20
CA ASP A 711 0.79 43.17 26.52
C ASP A 711 -0.52 44.02 26.43
N ASP A 712 -0.58 44.95 25.46
CA ASP A 712 -1.74 45.77 25.15
C ASP A 712 -2.26 45.44 23.73
N PRO A 713 -2.92 44.26 23.50
CA PRO A 713 -3.51 43.96 22.22
C PRO A 713 -4.68 44.88 21.90
N ILE A 714 -4.94 45.06 20.61
CA ILE A 714 -6.04 45.86 20.12
C ILE A 714 -7.11 44.95 19.53
N ILE A 715 -8.35 45.10 19.95
CA ILE A 715 -9.52 44.40 19.40
C ILE A 715 -10.64 45.40 19.18
N ALA A 716 -11.22 45.41 17.98
CA ALA A 716 -12.29 46.31 17.58
C ALA A 716 -11.96 47.79 17.85
N PHE A 717 -10.72 48.21 17.49
CA PHE A 717 -10.17 49.56 17.72
C PHE A 717 -10.03 49.98 19.17
N ARG A 718 -10.09 49.03 20.11
CA ARG A 718 -9.95 49.27 21.54
C ARG A 718 -8.76 48.53 22.10
N PRO A 719 -7.96 49.15 22.97
CA PRO A 719 -6.89 48.49 23.67
C PRO A 719 -7.47 47.58 24.77
N PHE A 720 -6.95 46.35 24.83
CA PHE A 720 -7.17 45.43 25.90
C PHE A 720 -5.86 45.27 26.70
N LYS A 721 -5.94 44.69 27.87
CA LYS A 721 -4.78 44.39 28.72
C LYS A 721 -4.71 42.90 28.96
N LEU A 722 -3.55 42.33 28.68
CA LEU A 722 -3.22 40.96 29.05
C LEU A 722 -2.62 40.90 30.48
N ASN A 723 -2.90 39.82 31.19
CA ASN A 723 -2.12 39.51 32.39
C ASN A 723 -0.68 39.23 32.00
N PRO A 724 0.33 39.73 32.76
CA PRO A 724 1.74 39.60 32.41
C PRO A 724 2.19 38.14 32.26
N ASP A 725 1.63 37.25 33.07
CA ASP A 725 1.93 35.80 33.06
C ASP A 725 0.81 35.04 32.36
N ASN A 726 0.41 35.46 31.17
CA ASN A 726 -0.61 34.74 30.41
C ASN A 726 -0.05 33.48 29.77
N TYR A 727 -0.79 32.36 29.90
CA TYR A 727 -0.44 31.11 29.21
C TYR A 727 -1.61 30.12 29.13
N VAL A 728 -1.50 29.21 28.19
CA VAL A 728 -2.23 27.96 28.12
C VAL A 728 -1.19 26.87 27.82
N VAL A 729 -1.02 25.92 28.73
CA VAL A 729 -0.11 24.78 28.59
C VAL A 729 -0.94 23.56 28.29
N VAL A 730 -0.63 22.86 27.20
CA VAL A 730 -1.25 21.59 26.82
C VAL A 730 -0.18 20.52 26.81
N ARG A 731 -0.21 19.59 27.78
CA ARG A 731 0.67 18.42 27.82
C ARG A 731 -0.01 17.17 27.30
N SER A 732 -1.31 17.08 27.51
CA SER A 732 -2.18 16.06 26.95
C SER A 732 -3.63 16.56 27.00
N MET A 733 -4.57 15.79 26.46
CA MET A 733 -6.00 16.09 26.60
C MET A 733 -6.50 16.04 28.06
N LYS A 734 -5.72 15.49 28.97
CA LYS A 734 -6.03 15.40 30.41
C LYS A 734 -5.23 16.36 31.27
N ASP A 735 -4.26 17.03 30.71
CA ASP A 735 -3.33 17.92 31.41
C ASP A 735 -3.22 19.22 30.63
N ILE A 736 -4.19 20.09 30.89
CA ILE A 736 -4.27 21.47 30.34
C ILE A 736 -4.28 22.43 31.51
N GLU A 737 -3.31 23.32 31.56
CA GLU A 737 -3.15 24.35 32.56
C GLU A 737 -3.30 25.73 31.89
N ALA A 738 -4.10 26.59 32.40
CA ALA A 738 -4.36 27.90 31.79
C ALA A 738 -4.42 29.05 32.81
N ASN A 739 -3.83 30.16 32.43
CA ASN A 739 -3.95 31.44 33.11
C ASN A 739 -3.84 32.56 32.05
N LEU A 740 -4.91 32.81 31.31
CA LEU A 740 -4.93 33.85 30.28
C LEU A 740 -6.13 34.76 30.54
N ARG A 741 -5.86 36.05 30.80
CA ARG A 741 -6.89 37.04 30.99
C ARG A 741 -6.66 38.23 30.09
N LEU A 742 -7.64 38.49 29.23
CA LEU A 742 -7.70 39.65 28.36
C LEU A 742 -8.84 40.55 28.88
N SER A 743 -8.52 41.75 29.30
CA SER A 743 -9.48 42.68 29.91
C SER A 743 -9.60 43.96 29.08
N GLY A 744 -10.80 44.39 28.79
CA GLY A 744 -11.13 45.61 28.07
C GLY A 744 -11.96 46.61 28.92
N ASP A 745 -12.46 47.64 28.27
CA ASP A 745 -13.40 48.60 28.90
C ASP A 745 -14.75 47.94 29.20
N ASN A 746 -15.54 48.54 30.10
CA ASN A 746 -16.89 48.10 30.46
C ASN A 746 -16.97 46.66 31.01
N ASN A 747 -15.95 46.18 31.65
CA ASN A 747 -15.79 44.80 32.13
C ASN A 747 -15.77 43.74 31.03
N ALA A 748 -15.57 44.13 29.78
CA ALA A 748 -15.34 43.16 28.70
C ALA A 748 -14.10 42.31 28.99
N ALA A 749 -14.22 41.00 29.03
CA ALA A 749 -13.09 40.14 29.31
C ALA A 749 -13.22 38.79 28.60
N LEU A 750 -12.09 38.24 28.23
CA LEU A 750 -11.88 36.80 27.99
C LEU A 750 -10.98 36.29 29.11
N TRP A 751 -11.41 35.28 29.81
CA TRP A 751 -10.61 34.65 30.83
C TRP A 751 -10.57 33.13 30.61
N ILE A 752 -9.38 32.60 30.36
CA ILE A 752 -9.16 31.16 30.26
C ILE A 752 -8.28 30.77 31.45
N HIS A 753 -8.81 29.95 32.32
CA HIS A 753 -8.12 29.52 33.53
C HIS A 753 -8.44 28.08 33.90
N SER A 754 -7.47 27.42 34.54
CA SER A 754 -7.66 26.09 35.14
C SER A 754 -7.96 26.24 36.65
N GLN A 755 -8.84 25.37 37.17
CA GLN A 755 -9.13 25.26 38.60
C GLN A 755 -8.83 23.83 39.05
N ALA A 756 -7.97 23.70 40.06
CA ALA A 756 -7.76 22.43 40.75
C ALA A 756 -8.73 22.38 41.95
N GLU A 757 -9.79 21.59 41.89
CA GLU A 757 -10.67 21.36 43.03
C GLU A 757 -10.17 20.29 44.02
N SER A 758 -9.21 19.44 43.66
CA SER A 758 -8.49 18.47 44.49
C SER A 758 -7.30 17.89 43.74
N ASP A 759 -6.57 16.90 44.32
CA ASP A 759 -5.44 16.17 43.67
C ASP A 759 -5.84 15.39 42.36
N GLU A 760 -7.01 15.61 41.83
CA GLU A 760 -7.57 15.02 40.62
C GLU A 760 -7.70 16.09 39.52
N MET A 761 -7.58 15.72 38.26
CA MET A 761 -7.56 16.44 36.98
C MET A 761 -8.11 17.88 37.00
N GLU A 762 -7.34 18.83 36.46
CA GLU A 762 -7.71 20.26 36.39
C GLU A 762 -8.80 20.51 35.34
N GLU A 763 -9.89 21.16 35.72
CA GLU A 763 -10.91 21.66 34.79
C GLU A 763 -10.44 22.98 34.18
N VAL A 764 -10.73 23.21 32.91
CA VAL A 764 -10.39 24.46 32.19
C VAL A 764 -11.66 25.22 31.84
N HIS A 765 -11.76 26.45 32.32
CA HIS A 765 -12.83 27.38 31.99
C HIS A 765 -12.37 28.44 30.99
N ALA A 766 -13.22 28.72 30.01
CA ALA A 766 -13.04 29.83 29.07
C ALA A 766 -14.27 30.74 29.12
N GLU A 767 -14.15 31.84 29.83
CA GLU A 767 -15.22 32.78 30.09
C GLU A 767 -15.13 34.02 29.15
N LEU A 768 -16.24 34.33 28.52
CA LEU A 768 -16.46 35.59 27.81
C LEU A 768 -17.41 36.44 28.61
N ASN A 769 -16.99 37.59 29.07
CA ASN A 769 -17.79 38.50 29.90
C ASN A 769 -18.03 39.82 29.19
N GLN A 770 -19.28 40.27 29.15
CA GLN A 770 -19.73 41.60 28.71
C GLN A 770 -19.16 42.00 27.31
N ILE A 771 -19.15 41.07 26.37
CA ILE A 771 -18.68 41.32 25.00
C ILE A 771 -19.79 42.05 24.21
N ASP A 772 -19.58 43.30 23.88
CA ASP A 772 -20.51 44.10 23.09
C ASP A 772 -20.39 43.80 21.59
N LEU A 773 -21.36 43.05 21.06
CA LEU A 773 -21.43 42.64 19.66
C LEU A 773 -21.53 43.84 18.71
N GLY A 774 -22.13 44.95 19.16
CA GLY A 774 -22.22 46.19 18.38
C GLY A 774 -20.86 46.83 18.13
N ILE A 775 -19.97 46.78 19.10
CA ILE A 775 -18.60 47.25 18.95
C ILE A 775 -17.84 46.40 17.92
N ILE A 776 -17.99 45.08 18.00
CA ILE A 776 -17.31 44.16 17.09
C ILE A 776 -17.85 44.30 15.67
N SER A 777 -19.19 44.32 15.49
CA SER A 777 -19.79 44.45 14.17
C SER A 777 -19.53 45.79 13.50
N ASN A 778 -19.53 46.87 14.26
CA ASN A 778 -19.21 48.22 13.73
C ASN A 778 -17.71 48.39 13.39
N ALA A 779 -16.83 47.63 14.05
CA ALA A 779 -15.39 47.67 13.80
C ALA A 779 -15.00 47.06 12.45
N PHE A 780 -15.75 46.05 12.01
CA PHE A 780 -15.43 45.25 10.81
C PHE A 780 -16.59 45.32 9.81
N SER A 781 -16.44 46.08 8.75
CA SER A 781 -17.47 46.36 7.71
C SER A 781 -18.01 45.07 7.01
N TYR A 782 -17.41 43.94 7.25
CA TYR A 782 -17.80 42.66 6.65
C TYR A 782 -18.67 41.80 7.57
N ILE A 783 -18.80 42.20 8.86
CA ILE A 783 -19.69 41.58 9.80
C ILE A 783 -21.04 42.29 9.71
N PRO A 784 -22.13 41.55 9.55
CA PRO A 784 -23.46 42.18 9.56
C PRO A 784 -23.67 43.01 10.82
N PRO A 785 -24.40 44.15 10.75
CA PRO A 785 -24.67 44.97 11.92
C PRO A 785 -25.37 44.15 13.00
N MET A 786 -24.73 44.02 14.15
CA MET A 786 -25.27 43.33 15.33
C MET A 786 -25.28 44.26 16.54
N LYS A 787 -26.17 44.00 17.50
CA LYS A 787 -26.15 44.60 18.85
C LYS A 787 -26.52 43.52 19.84
N GLY A 788 -26.06 43.67 21.07
CA GLY A 788 -26.28 42.74 22.15
C GLY A 788 -25.03 42.55 22.99
N ILE A 789 -25.18 42.04 24.18
CA ILE A 789 -24.07 41.74 25.10
C ILE A 789 -23.96 40.22 25.24
N LEU A 790 -22.82 39.74 24.82
CA LEU A 790 -22.50 38.30 24.88
C LEU A 790 -21.77 37.99 26.20
N ASN A 791 -22.28 37.00 26.91
CA ASN A 791 -21.59 36.30 27.99
C ASN A 791 -21.59 34.80 27.67
N ALA A 792 -20.47 34.16 27.90
CA ALA A 792 -20.36 32.71 27.68
C ALA A 792 -19.36 32.07 28.66
N ASP A 793 -19.64 30.86 29.11
CA ASP A 793 -18.72 30.01 29.85
C ASP A 793 -18.63 28.65 29.19
N PHE A 794 -17.40 28.28 28.86
CA PHE A 794 -17.06 26.98 28.32
C PHE A 794 -16.20 26.23 29.33
N GLN A 795 -16.70 25.11 29.82
CA GLN A 795 -16.00 24.25 30.75
C GLN A 795 -15.51 22.99 30.05
N TYR A 796 -14.23 22.76 30.13
CA TYR A 796 -13.58 21.52 29.66
C TYR A 796 -13.20 20.69 30.89
N ALA A 797 -13.85 19.52 31.07
CA ALA A 797 -13.62 18.61 32.15
C ALA A 797 -13.03 17.30 31.65
N PRO A 798 -11.73 17.02 31.85
CA PRO A 798 -11.12 15.75 31.48
C PRO A 798 -11.56 14.64 32.44
N SER A 799 -11.60 13.39 31.92
CA SER A 799 -11.85 12.19 32.70
C SER A 799 -10.86 11.07 32.35
N ASP A 800 -10.90 9.93 33.05
CA ASP A 800 -9.94 8.82 32.82
C ASP A 800 -9.99 8.24 31.40
N SER A 801 -11.14 8.23 30.78
CA SER A 801 -11.34 7.63 29.45
C SER A 801 -11.74 8.62 28.35
N ALA A 802 -12.17 9.84 28.72
CA ALA A 802 -12.72 10.82 27.80
C ALA A 802 -12.58 12.26 28.35
N PHE A 803 -13.29 13.20 27.78
CA PHE A 803 -13.47 14.55 28.30
C PHE A 803 -14.94 14.97 28.09
N MET A 804 -15.36 16.02 28.78
CA MET A 804 -16.68 16.63 28.63
C MET A 804 -16.48 18.13 28.33
N VAL A 805 -17.27 18.66 27.43
CA VAL A 805 -17.34 20.12 27.23
C VAL A 805 -18.76 20.57 27.55
N VAL A 806 -18.89 21.50 28.47
CA VAL A 806 -20.13 22.20 28.77
C VAL A 806 -20.01 23.62 28.24
N ALA A 807 -21.04 24.11 27.59
CA ALA A 807 -21.07 25.47 27.04
C ALA A 807 -22.37 26.14 27.48
N ASP A 808 -22.24 27.25 28.20
CA ASP A 808 -23.34 28.12 28.56
C ASP A 808 -23.12 29.48 27.91
N MET A 809 -24.04 29.94 27.10
CA MET A 809 -23.95 31.20 26.40
C MET A 809 -25.24 32.00 26.56
N ASN A 810 -25.11 33.30 26.82
CA ASN A 810 -26.21 34.21 26.88
C ASN A 810 -25.91 35.45 26.06
N ILE A 811 -26.84 35.91 25.20
CA ILE A 811 -26.78 37.15 24.46
C ILE A 811 -27.97 38.01 24.86
N ASP A 812 -27.70 39.06 25.61
CA ASP A 812 -28.73 40.01 26.06
C ASP A 812 -29.13 40.90 24.90
N ASP A 813 -30.43 40.95 24.58
CA ASP A 813 -31.07 41.82 23.60
C ASP A 813 -30.36 41.86 22.24
N LEU A 814 -30.27 40.64 21.63
CA LEU A 814 -29.63 40.48 20.30
C LEU A 814 -30.47 41.17 19.19
N TYR A 815 -29.81 42.02 18.41
CA TYR A 815 -30.24 42.46 17.10
C TYR A 815 -29.27 41.98 16.01
N TYR A 816 -29.80 41.53 14.91
CA TYR A 816 -29.05 41.15 13.72
C TYR A 816 -29.64 41.92 12.52
N GLU A 817 -28.84 42.61 11.73
CA GLU A 817 -29.27 43.47 10.62
C GLU A 817 -30.40 44.46 10.99
N ASN A 818 -30.38 44.99 12.24
CA ASN A 818 -31.38 45.89 12.84
C ASN A 818 -32.77 45.23 13.19
N GLU A 819 -32.96 43.95 12.93
CA GLU A 819 -34.12 43.21 13.42
C GLU A 819 -33.83 42.62 14.81
N ARG A 820 -34.82 42.71 15.71
CA ARG A 820 -34.69 42.22 17.07
C ARG A 820 -34.86 40.68 17.10
N VAL A 821 -33.86 39.96 17.52
CA VAL A 821 -33.88 38.51 17.74
C VAL A 821 -34.36 38.16 19.16
N GLY A 822 -33.97 38.99 20.17
CA GLY A 822 -34.36 38.81 21.56
C GLY A 822 -33.21 38.42 22.47
N GLU A 823 -33.54 38.05 23.72
CA GLU A 823 -32.55 37.45 24.63
C GLU A 823 -32.38 35.97 24.24
N LEU A 824 -31.16 35.56 23.87
CA LEU A 824 -30.86 34.16 23.51
C LEU A 824 -29.98 33.55 24.57
N MET A 825 -30.40 32.38 25.08
CA MET A 825 -29.57 31.53 25.91
C MET A 825 -29.36 30.16 25.22
N PHE A 826 -28.17 29.65 25.34
CA PHE A 826 -27.74 28.45 24.70
C PHE A 826 -26.94 27.60 25.68
N ASN A 827 -27.40 26.40 25.96
CA ASN A 827 -26.71 25.42 26.81
C ASN A 827 -26.39 24.20 25.97
N ALA A 828 -25.17 23.72 26.04
CA ALA A 828 -24.74 22.52 25.29
C ALA A 828 -23.79 21.66 26.13
N VAL A 829 -23.92 20.37 25.96
CA VAL A 829 -23.01 19.36 26.51
C VAL A 829 -22.53 18.49 25.38
N TYR A 830 -21.21 18.35 25.27
CA TYR A 830 -20.54 17.47 24.34
C TYR A 830 -19.77 16.40 25.07
N LEU A 831 -19.98 15.14 24.68
CA LEU A 831 -19.34 13.96 25.25
C LEU A 831 -18.80 13.08 24.12
N PRO A 832 -17.48 12.89 24.01
CA PRO A 832 -16.95 11.79 23.23
C PRO A 832 -17.17 10.48 23.99
N LEU A 833 -17.74 9.50 23.32
CA LEU A 833 -18.02 8.16 23.83
C LEU A 833 -16.98 7.17 23.34
N GLU A 834 -17.05 5.94 23.84
CA GLU A 834 -16.16 4.87 23.36
C GLU A 834 -16.35 4.58 21.86
N GLN A 835 -15.32 4.04 21.20
CA GLN A 835 -15.29 3.65 19.79
C GLN A 835 -15.45 4.81 18.78
N GLY A 836 -15.05 6.03 19.14
CA GLY A 836 -15.12 7.19 18.24
C GLY A 836 -16.53 7.75 18.05
N ASN A 837 -17.45 7.46 18.94
CA ASN A 837 -18.80 8.04 18.96
C ASN A 837 -18.79 9.37 19.70
N HIS A 838 -19.65 10.31 19.31
CA HIS A 838 -19.78 11.64 19.91
C HIS A 838 -21.24 11.96 20.19
N GLN A 839 -21.54 12.38 21.40
CA GLN A 839 -22.88 12.83 21.78
C GLN A 839 -22.88 14.33 21.99
N VAL A 840 -23.94 14.98 21.52
CA VAL A 840 -24.21 16.40 21.73
C VAL A 840 -25.65 16.56 22.22
N ASP A 841 -25.82 17.22 23.35
CA ASP A 841 -27.11 17.66 23.86
C ASP A 841 -27.12 19.19 23.92
N MET A 842 -28.13 19.84 23.36
CA MET A 842 -28.17 21.27 23.17
C MET A 842 -29.56 21.84 23.41
N HIS A 843 -29.66 22.92 24.14
CA HIS A 843 -30.90 23.61 24.46
C HIS A 843 -30.82 25.08 24.06
N LEU A 844 -31.80 25.58 23.34
CA LEU A 844 -31.93 26.97 22.96
C LEU A 844 -33.13 27.59 23.64
N PHE A 845 -32.88 28.73 24.28
CA PHE A 845 -33.91 29.55 24.93
C PHE A 845 -33.99 30.90 24.28
N ARG A 846 -35.18 31.44 24.13
CA ARG A 846 -35.45 32.84 23.73
C ARG A 846 -36.32 33.52 24.76
N ASP A 847 -35.92 34.70 25.21
CA ASP A 847 -36.60 35.47 26.24
C ASP A 847 -36.93 34.57 27.49
N ARG A 848 -35.95 33.72 27.89
CA ARG A 848 -35.97 32.76 29.01
C ARG A 848 -36.96 31.60 28.84
N LYS A 849 -37.48 31.36 27.66
CA LYS A 849 -38.29 30.16 27.33
C LYS A 849 -37.53 29.24 26.44
N GLU A 850 -37.52 27.99 26.76
CA GLU A 850 -36.94 26.97 25.86
C GLU A 850 -37.76 26.88 24.58
N VAL A 851 -37.08 27.04 23.43
CA VAL A 851 -37.70 27.05 22.14
C VAL A 851 -37.24 25.90 21.23
N SER A 852 -36.06 25.30 21.56
CA SER A 852 -35.58 24.12 20.86
C SER A 852 -34.63 23.30 21.73
N ALA A 853 -34.71 21.97 21.59
CA ALA A 853 -33.73 21.02 22.11
C ALA A 853 -33.21 20.11 21.00
N ILE A 854 -31.92 19.83 21.04
CA ILE A 854 -31.24 18.96 20.07
C ILE A 854 -30.45 17.91 20.83
N THR A 855 -30.71 16.64 20.55
CA THR A 855 -29.86 15.54 20.98
C THR A 855 -29.32 14.85 19.74
N ALA A 856 -28.00 14.74 19.60
CA ALA A 856 -27.36 14.13 18.46
C ALA A 856 -26.28 13.16 18.88
N LEU A 857 -26.20 12.04 18.17
CA LEU A 857 -25.15 11.05 18.26
C LEU A 857 -24.47 10.94 16.90
N TYR A 858 -23.18 11.22 16.86
CA TYR A 858 -22.33 11.03 15.70
C TYR A 858 -21.46 9.80 15.90
N GLN A 859 -21.48 8.89 14.94
CA GLN A 859 -20.76 7.63 14.99
C GLN A 859 -19.72 7.60 13.87
N MET A 860 -18.45 7.51 14.25
CA MET A 860 -17.36 7.32 13.31
C MET A 860 -17.29 5.86 12.83
N GLY A 861 -17.14 5.65 11.52
CA GLY A 861 -17.02 4.32 10.91
C GLY A 861 -16.44 4.40 9.49
N GLU A 862 -16.52 3.31 8.74
CA GLU A 862 -16.19 3.36 7.29
C GLU A 862 -17.10 4.35 6.52
N THR A 863 -18.30 4.53 7.02
CA THR A 863 -19.21 5.63 6.66
C THR A 863 -19.71 6.23 7.95
N ASP A 864 -19.46 7.51 8.16
CA ASP A 864 -19.90 8.24 9.33
C ASP A 864 -21.43 8.36 9.37
N HIS A 865 -22.03 8.05 10.53
CA HIS A 865 -23.47 8.11 10.74
C HIS A 865 -23.84 9.16 11.78
N ILE A 866 -24.93 9.86 11.51
CA ILE A 866 -25.57 10.76 12.48
C ILE A 866 -26.97 10.25 12.81
N SER A 867 -27.31 10.31 14.09
CA SER A 867 -28.67 10.07 14.56
C SER A 867 -28.99 11.05 15.67
N GLY A 868 -30.24 11.45 15.79
CA GLY A 868 -30.63 12.41 16.82
C GLY A 868 -32.06 12.89 16.68
N THR A 869 -32.42 13.78 17.56
CA THR A 869 -33.74 14.45 17.57
C THR A 869 -33.56 15.97 17.68
N VAL A 870 -34.38 16.68 16.94
CA VAL A 870 -34.57 18.13 17.08
C VAL A 870 -36.00 18.39 17.49
N GLU A 871 -36.20 18.96 18.68
CA GLU A 871 -37.50 19.33 19.19
C GLU A 871 -37.70 20.84 19.08
N PHE A 872 -38.82 21.26 18.63
CA PHE A 872 -39.26 22.66 18.54
C PHE A 872 -40.45 22.85 19.50
N MET A 873 -40.30 23.78 20.44
CA MET A 873 -41.25 24.08 21.49
C MET A 873 -41.69 25.54 21.42
N HIS A 874 -42.76 25.81 20.68
CA HIS A 874 -43.20 27.15 20.40
C HIS A 874 -42.06 28.02 19.84
N PHE A 875 -41.30 27.43 18.92
CA PHE A 875 -40.14 28.11 18.34
C PHE A 875 -40.62 29.29 17.48
N PRO A 876 -40.28 30.52 17.84
CA PRO A 876 -40.79 31.72 17.15
C PRO A 876 -40.10 31.85 15.78
N LEU A 877 -40.85 31.78 14.69
CA LEU A 877 -40.32 31.83 13.33
C LEU A 877 -39.73 33.20 12.94
N ASP A 878 -40.08 34.25 13.68
CA ASP A 878 -39.50 35.59 13.48
C ASP A 878 -38.00 35.67 13.76
N ILE A 879 -37.43 34.71 14.51
CA ILE A 879 -35.97 34.52 14.65
C ILE A 879 -35.27 34.40 13.29
N ALA A 880 -35.95 33.81 12.32
CA ALA A 880 -35.41 33.61 10.97
C ALA A 880 -35.44 34.86 10.07
N ASN A 881 -36.24 35.83 10.40
CA ASN A 881 -36.42 37.03 9.56
C ASN A 881 -35.11 37.78 9.25
N PRO A 882 -34.16 37.93 10.16
CA PRO A 882 -32.90 38.60 9.86
C PRO A 882 -32.04 37.85 8.81
N PHE A 883 -32.30 36.58 8.58
CA PHE A 883 -31.56 35.75 7.63
C PHE A 883 -32.27 35.56 6.28
N ILE A 884 -33.45 36.17 6.13
CA ILE A 884 -34.27 36.12 4.91
C ILE A 884 -34.23 37.48 4.25
N PRO A 885 -33.89 37.60 2.96
CA PRO A 885 -33.94 38.89 2.25
C PRO A 885 -35.29 39.54 2.35
N ASP A 886 -35.31 40.85 2.59
CA ASP A 886 -36.52 41.66 2.85
C ASP A 886 -37.58 41.59 1.71
N ASP A 887 -37.14 41.24 0.52
CA ASP A 887 -38.01 41.09 -0.69
C ASP A 887 -38.60 39.70 -0.84
N MET A 888 -38.18 38.70 -0.02
CA MET A 888 -38.67 37.32 -0.17
C MET A 888 -39.94 37.05 0.69
N ALA A 889 -39.84 37.15 2.00
CA ALA A 889 -40.98 36.97 2.92
C ALA A 889 -40.60 37.31 4.35
N LYS A 890 -41.55 37.72 5.17
CA LYS A 890 -41.40 37.75 6.63
C LYS A 890 -42.13 36.56 7.24
N MET A 891 -41.44 35.85 8.13
CA MET A 891 -42.02 34.76 8.88
C MET A 891 -42.57 35.25 10.22
N GLY A 892 -43.66 34.63 10.66
CA GLY A 892 -44.25 34.89 11.98
C GLY A 892 -45.04 33.69 12.42
N GLY A 893 -45.33 33.61 13.71
CA GLY A 893 -45.97 32.44 14.34
C GLY A 893 -44.95 31.52 14.99
N ASP A 894 -45.49 30.49 15.65
CA ASP A 894 -44.69 29.53 16.43
C ASP A 894 -44.63 28.18 15.70
N LEU A 895 -43.50 27.53 15.78
CA LEU A 895 -43.26 26.18 15.28
C LEU A 895 -43.16 25.20 16.44
N ASP A 896 -43.98 24.17 16.41
CA ASP A 896 -43.92 23.04 17.31
C ASP A 896 -43.66 21.75 16.54
N GLY A 897 -42.90 20.83 17.12
CA GLY A 897 -42.69 19.55 16.45
C GLY A 897 -41.42 18.86 16.84
N THR A 898 -41.25 17.66 16.30
CA THR A 898 -40.03 16.86 16.50
C THR A 898 -39.59 16.27 15.17
N LEU A 899 -38.33 16.42 14.88
CA LEU A 899 -37.65 15.81 13.75
C LEU A 899 -36.64 14.78 14.27
N ALA A 900 -36.73 13.55 13.83
CA ALA A 900 -35.70 12.56 14.00
C ALA A 900 -34.72 12.65 12.81
N ILE A 901 -33.45 12.83 13.09
CA ILE A 901 -32.38 12.88 12.11
C ILE A 901 -31.67 11.52 12.12
N SER A 902 -31.42 10.95 10.95
CA SER A 902 -30.68 9.70 10.83
C SER A 902 -30.02 9.57 9.47
N GLY A 903 -29.00 8.72 9.35
CA GLY A 903 -28.34 8.41 8.08
C GLY A 903 -26.88 8.76 8.04
N GLN A 904 -26.30 8.74 6.85
CA GLN A 904 -24.90 9.13 6.64
C GLN A 904 -24.72 10.64 6.90
N SER A 905 -23.58 11.02 7.49
CA SER A 905 -23.34 12.41 7.88
C SER A 905 -23.34 13.41 6.72
N ASP A 906 -22.99 12.96 5.51
CA ASP A 906 -23.03 13.75 4.27
C ASP A 906 -24.42 13.79 3.62
N LYS A 907 -25.34 12.91 4.00
CA LYS A 907 -26.72 12.81 3.48
C LYS A 907 -27.72 12.46 4.60
N PRO A 908 -27.87 13.31 5.63
CA PRO A 908 -28.78 13.04 6.70
C PRO A 908 -30.23 13.09 6.20
N MET A 909 -31.05 12.18 6.73
CA MET A 909 -32.50 12.17 6.53
C MET A 909 -33.15 12.70 7.79
N ALA A 910 -34.22 13.50 7.61
CA ALA A 910 -35.05 13.99 8.70
C ALA A 910 -36.50 13.46 8.53
N GLU A 911 -37.01 12.84 9.56
CA GLU A 911 -38.40 12.35 9.61
C GLU A 911 -39.09 12.88 10.87
N GLY A 912 -40.33 13.34 10.75
CA GLY A 912 -41.05 13.85 11.90
C GLY A 912 -42.29 14.64 11.52
N TYR A 913 -42.68 15.47 12.43
CA TYR A 913 -43.84 16.38 12.24
C TYR A 913 -43.51 17.78 12.71
N LEU A 914 -44.01 18.77 11.98
CA LEU A 914 -43.93 20.19 12.30
C LEU A 914 -45.34 20.77 12.28
N ILE A 915 -45.67 21.54 13.28
CA ILE A 915 -46.96 22.22 13.43
C ILE A 915 -46.70 23.71 13.45
N LEU A 916 -47.25 24.42 12.52
CA LEU A 916 -47.19 25.88 12.46
C LEU A 916 -48.47 26.43 13.14
N ASP A 917 -48.29 27.16 14.23
CA ASP A 917 -49.40 27.89 14.87
C ASP A 917 -49.27 29.38 14.56
N THR A 918 -50.20 29.89 13.76
CA THR A 918 -50.26 31.33 13.39
C THR A 918 -51.23 32.01 14.29
N ALA A 919 -50.75 32.71 15.31
CA ALA A 919 -51.55 33.57 16.14
C ALA A 919 -51.68 34.95 15.49
N SER A 920 -52.49 35.10 14.49
CA SER A 920 -53.13 36.41 14.16
C SER A 920 -54.64 36.20 14.25
N ASP A 921 -55.30 37.11 14.95
CA ASP A 921 -56.73 37.10 15.28
C ASP A 921 -57.72 36.98 14.15
N LEU A 922 -57.34 36.53 12.94
CA LEU A 922 -58.20 36.48 11.75
C LEU A 922 -57.99 35.30 10.84
N CYS A 923 -57.55 34.11 11.27
CA CYS A 923 -57.87 32.89 10.49
C CYS A 923 -57.45 31.60 11.22
N ARG A 924 -58.43 30.70 11.25
CA ARG A 924 -58.43 29.29 11.59
C ARG A 924 -57.08 28.60 11.58
N ARG A 925 -56.74 27.92 12.72
CA ARG A 925 -55.66 26.91 12.82
C ARG A 925 -55.67 26.00 11.60
N ARG A 926 -54.66 26.14 10.77
CA ARG A 926 -54.33 25.12 9.75
C ARG A 926 -53.14 24.32 10.22
N ARG A 927 -53.38 23.07 10.54
CA ARG A 927 -52.30 22.10 10.74
C ARG A 927 -51.79 21.66 9.39
N PHE A 928 -50.56 21.96 9.06
CA PHE A 928 -49.87 21.40 7.92
C PHE A 928 -49.01 20.26 8.40
N TYR A 929 -49.30 19.04 7.98
CA TYR A 929 -48.37 17.91 8.03
C TYR A 929 -47.52 18.00 6.77
N LEU A 930 -46.23 18.32 6.89
CA LEU A 930 -45.28 18.17 5.80
C LEU A 930 -44.60 16.80 6.00
N PRO A 931 -44.96 15.77 5.25
CA PRO A 931 -44.15 14.59 5.17
C PRO A 931 -42.94 14.93 4.27
N PHE A 932 -41.82 15.20 4.84
CA PHE A 932 -40.59 15.23 4.08
C PHE A 932 -40.25 13.79 3.71
N ARG A 933 -40.65 13.33 2.56
CA ARG A 933 -40.05 12.23 1.84
C ARG A 933 -39.23 12.84 0.70
N ARG A 934 -37.91 12.70 0.81
CA ARG A 934 -36.84 13.04 -0.12
C ARG A 934 -36.45 14.50 -0.12
#